data_5e61be20e89118abb2a3647488e7352e
#
_entry.id   5e61be20e89118abb2a3647488e7352e
#
_cell.length_a   1.000
_cell.length_b   1.000
_cell.length_c   1.000
_cell.angle_alpha   90.00
_cell.angle_beta   90.00
_cell.angle_gamma   90.00
#
_symmetry.space_group_name_H-M   'P 1'
#
loop_
_entity.id
_entity.type
_entity.pdbx_description
1 polymer ?
#
loop_
_entity_poly.entity_id
_entity_poly.type
_entity_poly.pdbx_seq_one_letter_code
_entity_poly.pdbx_strand_id
1 'polypeptide(L)'
;MKHATRTRKARPRSSLAAFGPGVQAAFPSERNTSHFLIVLAVGLGGAALAGEAYAGCNGNATQTIGQVDYGYTWSACWGDSGVDDKDEKNGDPGASITINTQASYTAGASLPYTMPWDSVGGVIMTYTMGGAGVDEGTAGAGGAVTITNYGPITLTTSTDPGSIGSLISATSFGGSGDGDNDNYKSNGGAGGSGGSLTITNYGALSVESLSPNTARGMAGIHAVSKGGTGGNQNSGAAGDQFGGVGGSGGSISITNTGQVNLGSATNPLNGLDYVWGLAAESIGQAGGHDNGAGGAGGAIQIHNGSSGGNASIGAINIYSNSADSARGIYAFSQGSYGTASQDSSDDGGAGADGGQFSIDTYSDIAVVTTGSDPNELSGGIVAISQGGDGGAGTASTTGGRGGNGSAFGSTLSVQSGVTVSTKGDYVAGVVGLAQGGRGGDGASGEKDSSGGRGGDVGAIQINVYGGSIETDGIQAYGLLGGSIGGQGGNGGDDTAVVGTSGGGGFGGNAGGVGAYVTTGSKITTTGDFSAAVTLHSIGGGGGTGGDFTDVLGGGAGNGGNGGNGNTATINNAGGTISTSGGHSYGILVQSIGGSGGTGGIAEGLTLELGGDGGEGGSAGAASVQNTGAITTDGYSAHGILAQSISGGGGAAGTAGGILSIGGTGGNANYAGNAEVQSSGAISTGGDAAIGILAQSIGGGGGSGGGAKGIATVGGSGGAGGYGTYASVWLNGGSIATRGEMAHGIMAQSIGGGGGNGGSVIDMSVGIPALGVGGSATGGGSGGWVCVTNENSGGDCSTGSGAPQAVAIATAGAGAARAADRDADVGAD
;
A
#
# COMPACT_ATOMS: atom_id res chain seq x y z
N MET A 1 51.27 -5.06 -12.36
CA MET A 1 49.92 -4.46 -12.46
C MET A 1 49.05 -5.06 -11.37
N LYS A 2 48.72 -4.26 -10.36
CA LYS A 2 48.07 -4.72 -9.13
C LYS A 2 46.55 -4.69 -9.27
N HIS A 3 45.94 -5.84 -9.17
CA HIS A 3 44.49 -5.96 -8.99
C HIS A 3 44.09 -5.52 -7.58
N ALA A 4 43.23 -4.49 -7.51
CA ALA A 4 42.57 -4.10 -6.28
C ALA A 4 41.15 -4.71 -6.27
N THR A 5 40.98 -5.71 -5.44
CA THR A 5 39.68 -6.34 -5.13
C THR A 5 38.90 -5.39 -4.23
N ARG A 6 37.83 -4.78 -4.73
CA ARG A 6 36.83 -4.07 -3.92
C ARG A 6 35.77 -5.05 -3.44
N THR A 7 35.87 -5.44 -2.20
CA THR A 7 34.79 -6.10 -1.47
C THR A 7 33.58 -5.16 -1.34
N ARG A 8 32.49 -5.46 -2.03
CA ARG A 8 31.20 -4.84 -1.80
C ARG A 8 30.63 -5.37 -0.46
N LYS A 9 30.60 -4.52 0.55
CA LYS A 9 29.76 -4.75 1.72
C LYS A 9 28.30 -4.69 1.26
N ALA A 10 27.58 -5.80 1.40
CA ALA A 10 26.13 -5.83 1.29
C ALA A 10 25.56 -4.92 2.38
N ARG A 11 24.79 -3.92 1.98
CA ARG A 11 23.92 -3.19 2.91
C ARG A 11 22.66 -4.03 3.10
N PRO A 12 22.17 -4.19 4.32
CA PRO A 12 20.90 -4.85 4.54
C PRO A 12 19.77 -4.04 3.92
N ARG A 13 18.82 -4.73 3.32
CA ARG A 13 17.54 -4.17 2.89
C ARG A 13 16.84 -3.61 4.13
N SER A 14 16.59 -2.32 4.17
CA SER A 14 15.69 -1.74 5.14
C SER A 14 14.27 -2.10 4.74
N SER A 15 13.73 -3.17 5.35
CA SER A 15 12.29 -3.29 5.55
C SER A 15 11.81 -2.03 6.29
N LEU A 16 10.63 -1.50 5.94
CA LEU A 16 9.93 -0.55 6.82
C LEU A 16 10.05 -1.09 8.25
N ALA A 17 10.70 -0.34 9.11
CA ALA A 17 10.89 -0.74 10.48
C ALA A 17 9.54 -0.74 11.18
N ALA A 18 8.96 -1.92 11.35
CA ALA A 18 8.02 -2.14 12.42
C ALA A 18 8.74 -1.78 13.71
N PHE A 19 8.21 -0.85 14.47
CA PHE A 19 8.69 -0.56 15.82
C PHE A 19 8.58 -1.84 16.63
N GLY A 20 9.71 -2.36 17.07
CA GLY A 20 9.82 -3.60 17.80
C GLY A 20 9.11 -3.56 19.16
N PRO A 21 8.65 -4.69 19.67
CA PRO A 21 8.07 -4.82 20.99
C PRO A 21 9.19 -4.75 22.04
N GLY A 22 9.17 -3.76 22.87
CA GLY A 22 10.16 -3.71 23.95
C GLY A 22 10.12 -2.50 24.85
N VAL A 23 8.99 -2.17 25.44
CA VAL A 23 8.93 -1.65 26.80
C VAL A 23 7.64 -2.17 27.45
N GLN A 24 7.73 -3.28 28.14
CA GLN A 24 6.75 -3.60 29.18
C GLN A 24 6.97 -2.62 30.33
N ALA A 25 6.14 -1.58 30.39
CA ALA A 25 6.00 -0.82 31.63
C ALA A 25 5.16 -1.67 32.59
N ALA A 26 5.80 -2.21 33.59
CA ALA A 26 5.13 -2.82 34.72
C ALA A 26 4.24 -1.78 35.41
N PHE A 27 2.94 -1.96 35.35
CA PHE A 27 2.00 -1.18 36.13
C PHE A 27 2.02 -1.74 37.58
N PRO A 28 2.17 -0.88 38.59
CA PRO A 28 1.99 -1.34 39.98
C PRO A 28 0.50 -1.57 40.21
N SER A 29 0.15 -2.80 40.53
CA SER A 29 -1.15 -3.16 41.08
C SER A 29 -1.27 -2.60 42.47
N GLU A 30 -1.85 -1.45 42.66
CA GLU A 30 -2.35 -1.03 44.00
C GLU A 30 -3.72 -0.40 43.87
N ARG A 31 -4.67 -1.10 44.52
CA ARG A 31 -6.00 -0.58 44.86
C ARG A 31 -5.80 0.69 45.65
N ASN A 32 -6.21 1.80 45.11
CA ASN A 32 -6.79 2.90 45.92
C ASN A 32 -7.41 3.92 44.97
N THR A 33 -8.68 4.19 45.18
CA THR A 33 -9.35 5.40 44.79
C THR A 33 -8.60 6.61 45.33
N SER A 34 -7.55 7.02 44.62
CA SER A 34 -6.78 8.20 44.96
C SER A 34 -6.97 9.22 43.89
N HIS A 35 -7.63 10.28 44.29
CA HIS A 35 -7.59 11.55 43.63
C HIS A 35 -6.12 11.91 43.39
N PHE A 36 -5.63 11.81 42.15
CA PHE A 36 -4.35 12.36 41.80
C PHE A 36 -4.49 13.90 41.74
N LEU A 37 -4.22 14.50 42.85
CA LEU A 37 -4.00 15.95 42.96
C LEU A 37 -2.57 16.20 42.44
N ILE A 38 -2.41 16.57 41.18
CA ILE A 38 -1.14 17.08 40.68
C ILE A 38 -0.99 18.50 41.23
N VAL A 39 -0.23 18.60 42.33
CA VAL A 39 0.19 19.90 42.86
C VAL A 39 1.27 20.45 41.92
N LEU A 40 0.88 21.41 41.09
CA LEU A 40 1.80 22.22 40.33
C LEU A 40 2.53 23.18 41.28
N ALA A 41 3.83 22.98 41.49
CA ALA A 41 4.66 23.93 42.21
C ALA A 41 4.85 25.18 41.32
N VAL A 42 4.09 26.22 41.55
CA VAL A 42 4.23 27.52 40.91
C VAL A 42 5.43 28.23 41.49
N GLY A 43 6.52 28.34 40.74
CA GLY A 43 7.60 29.29 40.98
C GLY A 43 7.13 30.69 40.60
N LEU A 44 7.05 31.56 41.59
CA LEU A 44 6.65 32.97 41.47
C LEU A 44 7.61 33.77 40.58
N GLY A 45 7.17 34.15 39.38
CA GLY A 45 7.79 35.13 38.53
C GLY A 45 6.71 35.67 37.56
N GLY A 46 6.19 36.88 37.87
CA GLY A 46 5.00 37.44 37.28
C GLY A 46 4.95 37.47 35.76
N ALA A 47 4.04 36.71 35.21
CA ALA A 47 3.43 36.88 33.90
C ALA A 47 1.96 36.49 34.00
N ALA A 48 1.08 37.23 33.35
CA ALA A 48 -0.35 37.00 33.36
C ALA A 48 -0.70 35.55 32.99
N LEU A 49 -1.34 34.81 33.91
CA LEU A 49 -1.81 33.45 33.73
C LEU A 49 -2.89 33.43 32.65
N ALA A 50 -2.54 32.91 31.47
CA ALA A 50 -3.52 32.44 30.49
C ALA A 50 -4.31 31.27 31.11
N GLY A 51 -5.64 31.35 31.09
CA GLY A 51 -6.49 30.34 31.72
C GLY A 51 -6.37 28.99 31.02
N GLU A 52 -5.96 27.97 31.77
CA GLU A 52 -6.00 26.57 31.32
C GLU A 52 -7.41 26.02 31.58
N ALA A 53 -8.07 25.52 30.52
CA ALA A 53 -9.26 24.70 30.69
C ALA A 53 -8.84 23.26 30.83
N TYR A 54 -8.81 22.76 32.06
CA TYR A 54 -8.59 21.36 32.38
C TYR A 54 -9.89 20.69 32.74
N ALA A 55 -10.14 19.54 32.17
CA ALA A 55 -11.26 18.74 32.52
C ALA A 55 -10.90 17.24 32.43
N GLY A 56 -10.91 16.59 33.57
CA GLY A 56 -10.85 15.13 33.68
C GLY A 56 -12.26 14.53 33.60
N CYS A 57 -12.45 13.48 32.84
CA CYS A 57 -13.72 12.79 32.73
C CYS A 57 -13.62 11.45 33.50
N ASN A 58 -14.55 11.21 34.41
CA ASN A 58 -14.80 9.87 34.97
C ASN A 58 -16.05 9.30 34.30
N GLY A 59 -15.94 8.18 33.58
CA GLY A 59 -17.08 7.46 33.01
C GLY A 59 -17.92 8.29 32.03
N ASN A 60 -18.74 7.70 31.22
CA ASN A 60 -19.70 8.20 30.23
C ASN A 60 -20.13 9.70 30.16
N ALA A 61 -19.29 10.64 30.56
CA ALA A 61 -19.60 12.06 30.53
C ALA A 61 -19.12 12.71 29.23
N THR A 62 -20.04 13.28 28.45
CA THR A 62 -19.73 14.17 27.33
C THR A 62 -19.26 15.52 27.90
N GLN A 63 -18.03 15.90 27.61
CA GLN A 63 -17.53 17.18 28.04
C GLN A 63 -17.59 18.20 26.90
N THR A 64 -18.18 19.36 27.15
CA THR A 64 -18.17 20.51 26.23
C THR A 64 -17.35 21.62 26.86
N ILE A 65 -16.24 21.98 26.22
CA ILE A 65 -15.43 23.12 26.63
C ILE A 65 -15.90 24.32 25.85
N GLY A 66 -16.45 25.30 26.55
CA GLY A 66 -16.83 26.57 25.96
C GLY A 66 -15.64 27.48 25.69
N GLN A 67 -15.93 28.71 25.25
CA GLN A 67 -14.94 29.72 24.85
C GLN A 67 -13.79 29.87 25.87
N VAL A 68 -12.55 29.70 25.39
CA VAL A 68 -11.32 29.94 26.16
C VAL A 68 -10.67 31.21 25.58
N ASP A 69 -10.48 32.23 26.38
CA ASP A 69 -10.06 33.54 25.86
C ASP A 69 -8.56 33.67 25.58
N TYR A 70 -7.72 32.88 26.23
CA TYR A 70 -6.25 32.84 25.99
C TYR A 70 -5.64 31.51 26.46
N GLY A 71 -4.72 30.94 25.69
CA GLY A 71 -3.89 29.80 26.08
C GLY A 71 -4.16 28.52 25.33
N TYR A 72 -3.72 27.39 25.89
CA TYR A 72 -3.88 26.06 25.32
C TYR A 72 -5.20 25.45 25.74
N THR A 73 -5.82 24.71 24.83
CA THR A 73 -6.97 23.90 25.18
C THR A 73 -6.56 22.44 25.16
N TRP A 74 -6.64 21.78 26.32
CA TRP A 74 -6.32 20.40 26.48
C TRP A 74 -7.46 19.65 27.16
N SER A 75 -7.79 18.46 26.67
CA SER A 75 -8.76 17.56 27.28
C SER A 75 -8.35 16.12 27.11
N ALA A 76 -8.37 15.35 28.18
CA ALA A 76 -8.11 13.92 28.16
C ALA A 76 -9.17 13.15 28.93
N CYS A 77 -9.63 12.06 28.36
CA CYS A 77 -10.62 11.18 28.96
C CYS A 77 -10.16 9.72 28.85
N TRP A 78 -10.17 9.01 29.97
CA TRP A 78 -9.86 7.59 30.04
C TRP A 78 -11.10 6.81 30.46
N GLY A 79 -11.31 5.61 29.88
CA GLY A 79 -12.19 4.60 30.42
C GLY A 79 -11.52 3.89 31.60
N ASP A 80 -12.30 3.48 32.60
CA ASP A 80 -11.77 2.64 33.68
C ASP A 80 -11.41 1.26 33.16
N SER A 81 -10.29 0.69 33.65
CA SER A 81 -9.95 -0.70 33.39
C SER A 81 -10.96 -1.64 34.04
N GLY A 82 -11.18 -2.80 33.43
CA GLY A 82 -11.96 -3.87 34.06
C GLY A 82 -11.42 -4.19 35.46
N VAL A 83 -12.25 -4.71 36.32
CA VAL A 83 -11.85 -5.14 37.67
C VAL A 83 -11.88 -6.66 37.70
N ASP A 84 -10.85 -7.25 38.36
CA ASP A 84 -10.79 -8.70 38.61
C ASP A 84 -11.88 -9.09 39.64
N ASP A 85 -13.14 -8.93 39.23
CA ASP A 85 -14.32 -9.40 39.93
C ASP A 85 -15.26 -10.06 38.92
N LYS A 86 -16.02 -11.05 39.34
CA LYS A 86 -16.78 -11.94 38.43
C LYS A 86 -17.75 -11.24 37.49
N ASP A 87 -18.05 -9.99 37.72
CA ASP A 87 -19.08 -9.24 37.00
C ASP A 87 -18.53 -8.07 36.12
N GLU A 88 -17.25 -7.64 36.22
CA GLU A 88 -16.70 -6.47 35.50
C GLU A 88 -15.29 -6.69 34.93
N LYS A 89 -15.13 -7.71 34.06
CA LYS A 89 -13.86 -8.01 33.43
C LYS A 89 -13.52 -7.09 32.24
N ASN A 90 -14.52 -6.42 31.69
CA ASN A 90 -14.37 -5.56 30.50
C ASN A 90 -13.93 -4.16 30.90
N GLY A 91 -13.05 -3.57 30.12
CA GLY A 91 -12.68 -2.15 30.25
C GLY A 91 -13.81 -1.23 29.74
N ASP A 92 -13.98 -0.12 30.40
CA ASP A 92 -14.98 0.89 30.00
C ASP A 92 -14.55 1.67 28.76
N PRO A 93 -15.49 2.10 27.92
CA PRO A 93 -15.16 2.99 26.81
C PRO A 93 -14.62 4.33 27.33
N GLY A 94 -13.69 4.94 26.61
CA GLY A 94 -13.24 6.30 26.82
C GLY A 94 -14.40 7.28 26.62
N ALA A 95 -14.46 8.33 27.44
CA ALA A 95 -15.52 9.33 27.29
C ALA A 95 -15.33 10.18 26.02
N SER A 96 -16.45 10.60 25.43
CA SER A 96 -16.43 11.48 24.26
C SER A 96 -16.06 12.92 24.62
N ILE A 97 -15.25 13.56 23.77
CA ILE A 97 -14.82 14.94 23.93
C ILE A 97 -15.39 15.81 22.81
N THR A 98 -15.96 16.95 23.17
CA THR A 98 -16.38 17.98 22.21
C THR A 98 -15.73 19.32 22.57
N ILE A 99 -14.95 19.91 21.65
CA ILE A 99 -14.34 21.23 21.78
C ILE A 99 -14.91 22.16 20.72
N ASN A 100 -15.43 23.32 21.17
CA ASN A 100 -15.79 24.43 20.30
C ASN A 100 -15.02 25.68 20.74
N THR A 101 -14.17 26.20 19.86
CA THR A 101 -13.35 27.37 20.17
C THR A 101 -13.62 28.51 19.19
N GLN A 102 -13.74 29.72 19.70
CA GLN A 102 -13.90 30.94 18.90
C GLN A 102 -12.75 31.92 19.13
N ALA A 103 -11.83 31.63 20.05
CA ALA A 103 -10.72 32.49 20.39
C ALA A 103 -9.57 32.38 19.39
N SER A 104 -8.80 33.48 19.28
CA SER A 104 -7.53 33.51 18.57
C SER A 104 -6.43 33.00 19.50
N TYR A 105 -5.63 32.06 19.03
CA TYR A 105 -4.47 31.59 19.77
C TYR A 105 -3.19 32.09 19.11
N THR A 106 -2.35 32.75 19.89
CA THR A 106 -0.98 33.09 19.50
C THR A 106 -0.04 32.49 20.53
N ALA A 107 0.65 31.42 20.20
CA ALA A 107 1.59 30.80 21.12
C ALA A 107 3.00 31.38 20.89
N GLY A 108 3.56 31.96 21.94
CA GLY A 108 4.98 32.33 22.03
C GLY A 108 5.80 31.13 22.55
N ALA A 109 7.06 31.36 22.69
CA ALA A 109 8.23 30.51 22.94
C ALA A 109 8.16 29.18 23.70
N SER A 110 7.10 28.73 24.30
CA SER A 110 7.04 27.40 24.94
C SER A 110 5.62 26.86 25.03
N LEU A 111 5.38 25.68 24.50
CA LEU A 111 4.21 24.87 24.80
C LEU A 111 4.51 24.03 26.06
N PRO A 112 3.63 24.03 27.07
CA PRO A 112 4.00 23.52 28.40
C PRO A 112 3.90 22.01 28.58
N TYR A 113 3.50 21.22 27.59
CA TYR A 113 3.23 19.80 27.86
C TYR A 113 3.54 18.84 26.70
N THR A 114 4.27 17.79 27.01
CA THR A 114 4.47 16.60 26.17
C THR A 114 3.81 15.42 26.82
N MET A 115 2.97 14.69 26.08
CA MET A 115 2.49 13.38 26.55
C MET A 115 3.65 12.38 26.58
N PRO A 116 3.81 11.57 27.63
CA PRO A 116 4.99 10.72 27.81
C PRO A 116 5.10 9.52 26.85
N TRP A 117 4.07 9.21 26.06
CA TRP A 117 4.02 8.01 25.23
C TRP A 117 3.91 8.24 23.71
N ASP A 118 3.51 9.45 23.30
CA ASP A 118 3.52 9.81 21.89
C ASP A 118 3.72 11.31 21.80
N SER A 119 4.77 11.72 21.16
CA SER A 119 5.32 13.08 21.16
C SER A 119 4.50 14.08 20.34
N VAL A 120 3.18 14.06 20.37
CA VAL A 120 2.33 14.98 19.62
C VAL A 120 1.73 16.02 20.59
N GLY A 121 2.45 17.10 20.83
CA GLY A 121 1.92 18.30 21.46
C GLY A 121 1.10 19.14 20.48
N GLY A 122 0.07 19.86 20.93
CA GLY A 122 -0.74 20.74 20.09
C GLY A 122 -1.24 21.98 20.84
N VAL A 123 -1.69 22.97 20.10
CA VAL A 123 -2.37 24.16 20.68
C VAL A 123 -3.78 23.81 21.12
N ILE A 124 -4.51 23.05 20.27
CA ILE A 124 -5.75 22.37 20.66
C ILE A 124 -5.45 20.88 20.64
N MET A 125 -5.57 20.22 21.78
CA MET A 125 -5.24 18.81 21.90
C MET A 125 -6.33 18.05 22.65
N THR A 126 -6.73 16.91 22.09
CA THR A 126 -7.65 15.97 22.71
C THR A 126 -7.06 14.59 22.73
N TYR A 127 -7.28 13.87 23.81
CA TYR A 127 -6.85 12.51 23.97
C TYR A 127 -7.95 11.69 24.63
N THR A 128 -8.37 10.59 24.02
CA THR A 128 -9.27 9.62 24.64
C THR A 128 -8.68 8.24 24.60
N MET A 129 -8.92 7.45 25.61
CA MET A 129 -8.47 6.06 25.68
C MET A 129 -9.55 5.20 26.35
N GLY A 130 -9.83 4.05 25.78
CA GLY A 130 -10.65 3.02 26.41
C GLY A 130 -9.90 2.35 27.56
N GLY A 131 -10.62 1.86 28.56
CA GLY A 131 -10.07 1.06 29.65
C GLY A 131 -9.53 -0.28 29.16
N ALA A 132 -8.49 -0.78 29.77
CA ALA A 132 -7.99 -2.12 29.49
C ALA A 132 -8.96 -3.20 29.98
N GLY A 133 -9.05 -4.32 29.28
CA GLY A 133 -9.68 -5.54 29.83
C GLY A 133 -8.82 -6.10 30.96
N VAL A 134 -9.40 -6.93 31.81
CA VAL A 134 -8.71 -7.66 32.86
C VAL A 134 -9.21 -9.11 32.80
N ASP A 135 -8.32 -10.06 32.99
CA ASP A 135 -8.66 -11.47 33.14
C ASP A 135 -9.60 -11.97 32.01
N GLU A 136 -9.10 -11.93 30.75
CA GLU A 136 -9.81 -12.26 29.51
C GLU A 136 -10.88 -11.22 29.08
N GLY A 137 -11.01 -10.12 29.78
CA GLY A 137 -11.98 -9.08 29.47
C GLY A 137 -11.64 -8.36 28.18
N THR A 138 -12.68 -8.00 27.43
CA THR A 138 -12.55 -7.12 26.27
C THR A 138 -12.23 -5.70 26.72
N ALA A 139 -11.35 -5.04 26.01
CA ALA A 139 -11.02 -3.66 26.29
C ALA A 139 -12.12 -2.69 25.83
N GLY A 140 -12.19 -1.56 26.50
CA GLY A 140 -13.07 -0.46 26.14
C GLY A 140 -12.64 0.22 24.84
N ALA A 141 -13.60 0.70 24.06
CA ALA A 141 -13.31 1.53 22.89
C ALA A 141 -12.80 2.91 23.30
N GLY A 142 -11.99 3.56 22.46
CA GLY A 142 -11.65 4.98 22.61
C GLY A 142 -12.89 5.86 22.46
N GLY A 143 -12.92 6.99 23.15
CA GLY A 143 -14.02 7.94 23.05
C GLY A 143 -14.05 8.67 21.70
N ALA A 144 -15.23 9.09 21.28
CA ALA A 144 -15.36 9.94 20.10
C ALA A 144 -14.86 11.37 20.39
N VAL A 145 -14.18 11.96 19.41
CA VAL A 145 -13.69 13.35 19.52
C VAL A 145 -14.31 14.23 18.45
N THR A 146 -14.82 15.37 18.87
CA THR A 146 -15.30 16.42 17.95
C THR A 146 -14.61 17.73 18.30
N ILE A 147 -13.89 18.31 17.32
CA ILE A 147 -13.26 19.62 17.45
C ILE A 147 -13.83 20.56 16.39
N THR A 148 -14.31 21.74 16.83
CA THR A 148 -14.69 22.82 15.93
C THR A 148 -13.88 24.06 16.29
N ASN A 149 -13.00 24.49 15.39
CA ASN A 149 -12.17 25.68 15.55
C ASN A 149 -12.65 26.79 14.61
N TYR A 150 -13.04 27.93 15.18
CA TYR A 150 -13.41 29.13 14.43
C TYR A 150 -12.32 30.22 14.45
N GLY A 151 -11.42 30.17 15.43
CA GLY A 151 -10.40 31.19 15.63
C GLY A 151 -9.08 30.85 14.92
N PRO A 152 -8.26 31.84 14.55
CA PRO A 152 -6.93 31.59 14.02
C PRO A 152 -5.98 31.07 15.11
N ILE A 153 -5.08 30.14 14.71
CA ILE A 153 -4.01 29.61 15.55
C ILE A 153 -2.69 29.95 14.88
N THR A 154 -1.83 30.71 15.59
CA THR A 154 -0.53 31.11 15.09
C THR A 154 0.58 30.72 16.07
N LEU A 155 1.58 30.01 15.58
CA LEU A 155 2.81 29.72 16.30
C LEU A 155 3.95 30.55 15.71
N THR A 156 4.45 31.55 16.47
CA THR A 156 5.40 32.54 15.96
C THR A 156 6.86 32.17 16.19
N THR A 157 7.20 31.56 17.33
CA THR A 157 8.55 31.04 17.63
C THR A 157 8.47 29.98 18.72
N SER A 158 9.29 28.95 18.62
CA SER A 158 9.49 27.99 19.71
C SER A 158 10.97 27.99 20.09
N THR A 159 11.29 28.43 21.30
CA THR A 159 12.66 28.39 21.84
C THR A 159 12.99 27.04 22.47
N ASP A 160 12.00 26.25 22.77
CA ASP A 160 12.16 24.86 23.19
C ASP A 160 11.00 24.00 22.66
N PRO A 161 11.14 23.47 21.46
CA PRO A 161 10.13 22.64 20.82
C PRO A 161 10.24 21.18 21.24
N GLY A 162 10.46 20.91 22.48
CA GLY A 162 10.49 19.55 22.99
C GLY A 162 9.21 18.78 22.78
N SER A 163 8.56 18.87 21.59
CA SER A 163 7.48 18.00 21.10
C SER A 163 6.19 18.70 20.63
N ILE A 164 6.29 19.76 19.84
CA ILE A 164 5.09 20.22 19.13
C ILE A 164 4.95 19.41 17.85
N GLY A 165 3.91 18.57 17.78
CA GLY A 165 3.61 17.80 16.56
C GLY A 165 2.49 18.41 15.71
N SER A 166 1.62 19.28 16.25
CA SER A 166 0.49 19.83 15.47
C SER A 166 -0.14 21.10 16.09
N LEU A 167 -0.85 21.88 15.29
CA LEU A 167 -1.66 23.00 15.83
C LEU A 167 -2.98 22.49 16.40
N ILE A 168 -3.64 21.55 15.72
CA ILE A 168 -4.81 20.83 16.22
C ILE A 168 -4.51 19.35 16.23
N SER A 169 -4.64 18.69 17.39
CA SER A 169 -4.45 17.26 17.57
C SER A 169 -5.70 16.61 18.14
N ALA A 170 -6.17 15.58 17.48
CA ALA A 170 -7.23 14.72 17.99
C ALA A 170 -6.75 13.27 18.02
N THR A 171 -6.73 12.65 19.19
CA THR A 171 -6.23 11.29 19.34
C THR A 171 -7.25 10.45 20.12
N SER A 172 -7.52 9.27 19.60
CA SER A 172 -8.38 8.28 20.27
C SER A 172 -7.76 6.89 20.18
N PHE A 173 -7.54 6.27 21.33
CA PHE A 173 -7.02 4.91 21.44
C PHE A 173 -8.04 3.97 22.07
N GLY A 174 -8.17 2.77 21.52
CA GLY A 174 -8.81 1.66 22.20
C GLY A 174 -7.94 1.12 23.34
N GLY A 175 -8.55 0.60 24.38
CA GLY A 175 -7.84 -0.12 25.45
C GLY A 175 -7.26 -1.43 24.95
N SER A 176 -6.26 -1.97 25.63
CA SER A 176 -5.70 -3.28 25.34
C SER A 176 -6.52 -4.38 26.02
N GLY A 177 -6.81 -5.47 25.31
CA GLY A 177 -7.33 -6.69 25.91
C GLY A 177 -6.29 -7.30 26.84
N ASP A 178 -6.74 -8.03 27.87
CA ASP A 178 -5.83 -8.73 28.78
C ASP A 178 -5.73 -10.20 28.41
N GLY A 179 -4.58 -10.79 28.76
CA GLY A 179 -4.32 -12.21 28.63
C GLY A 179 -4.90 -12.99 29.81
N ASP A 180 -5.11 -14.28 29.62
CA ASP A 180 -5.44 -15.20 30.70
C ASP A 180 -4.26 -15.33 31.68
N ASN A 181 -4.43 -14.88 32.92
CA ASN A 181 -3.45 -15.03 34.01
C ASN A 181 -3.70 -16.27 34.86
N ASP A 182 -4.85 -16.90 34.72
CA ASP A 182 -5.24 -18.10 35.45
C ASP A 182 -5.16 -19.35 34.58
N ASN A 183 -4.85 -20.49 35.13
CA ASN A 183 -4.74 -21.81 34.46
C ASN A 183 -6.07 -22.31 33.84
N TYR A 184 -6.98 -21.42 33.48
CA TYR A 184 -8.24 -21.76 32.86
C TYR A 184 -8.17 -21.53 31.34
N LYS A 185 -8.86 -22.43 30.61
CA LYS A 185 -8.89 -22.46 29.14
C LYS A 185 -9.80 -21.37 28.58
N SER A 186 -9.24 -20.22 28.22
CA SER A 186 -10.03 -19.18 27.61
C SER A 186 -9.22 -18.36 26.59
N ASN A 187 -9.92 -17.74 25.67
CA ASN A 187 -9.31 -16.88 24.65
C ASN A 187 -8.84 -15.56 25.29
N GLY A 188 -7.78 -14.97 24.76
CA GLY A 188 -7.39 -13.61 25.13
C GLY A 188 -8.50 -12.59 24.88
N GLY A 189 -8.60 -11.55 25.71
CA GLY A 189 -9.57 -10.48 25.55
C GLY A 189 -9.35 -9.68 24.27
N ALA A 190 -10.43 -9.26 23.61
CA ALA A 190 -10.29 -8.42 22.42
C ALA A 190 -9.82 -7.00 22.77
N GLY A 191 -8.98 -6.42 21.92
CA GLY A 191 -8.61 -5.01 21.97
C GLY A 191 -9.80 -4.09 21.66
N GLY A 192 -9.88 -2.94 22.33
CA GLY A 192 -10.92 -1.94 22.09
C GLY A 192 -10.67 -1.22 20.75
N SER A 193 -11.71 -0.80 20.07
CA SER A 193 -11.58 0.02 18.86
C SER A 193 -11.19 1.47 19.20
N GLY A 194 -10.46 2.13 18.33
CA GLY A 194 -10.29 3.59 18.37
C GLY A 194 -11.63 4.30 18.17
N GLY A 195 -11.82 5.47 18.78
CA GLY A 195 -13.03 6.26 18.63
C GLY A 195 -13.05 7.03 17.31
N SER A 196 -14.24 7.45 16.90
CA SER A 196 -14.39 8.32 15.73
C SER A 196 -13.89 9.73 16.00
N LEU A 197 -13.20 10.33 15.02
CA LEU A 197 -12.68 11.68 15.12
C LEU A 197 -13.35 12.58 14.07
N THR A 198 -13.84 13.74 14.51
CA THR A 198 -14.43 14.76 13.64
C THR A 198 -13.76 16.09 13.94
N ILE A 199 -13.08 16.67 12.95
CA ILE A 199 -12.42 17.97 13.09
C ILE A 199 -13.00 18.92 12.04
N THR A 200 -13.51 20.06 12.47
CA THR A 200 -13.95 21.15 11.59
C THR A 200 -13.14 22.40 11.90
N ASN A 201 -12.36 22.84 10.95
CA ASN A 201 -11.53 24.03 11.09
C ASN A 201 -11.96 25.14 10.12
N TYR A 202 -12.35 26.27 10.69
CA TYR A 202 -12.67 27.51 9.98
C TYR A 202 -11.57 28.57 10.14
N GLY A 203 -10.75 28.45 11.20
CA GLY A 203 -9.70 29.41 11.52
C GLY A 203 -8.42 29.16 10.71
N ALA A 204 -7.63 30.19 10.49
CA ALA A 204 -6.32 30.05 9.89
C ALA A 204 -5.35 29.36 10.86
N LEU A 205 -4.55 28.43 10.36
CA LEU A 205 -3.49 27.72 11.08
C LEU A 205 -2.14 28.17 10.53
N SER A 206 -1.26 28.70 11.36
CA SER A 206 0.02 29.23 10.90
C SER A 206 1.18 28.87 11.82
N VAL A 207 2.30 28.45 11.21
CA VAL A 207 3.59 28.29 11.86
C VAL A 207 4.59 29.14 11.11
N GLU A 208 5.11 30.22 11.75
CA GLU A 208 6.00 31.17 11.09
C GLU A 208 7.46 30.71 11.10
N SER A 209 7.90 30.11 12.21
CA SER A 209 9.25 29.56 12.32
C SER A 209 9.33 28.56 13.47
N LEU A 210 10.22 27.57 13.34
CA LEU A 210 10.59 26.63 14.41
C LEU A 210 12.09 26.72 14.64
N SER A 211 12.52 26.59 15.89
CA SER A 211 13.94 26.49 16.23
C SER A 211 14.49 25.16 15.68
N PRO A 212 15.63 25.14 14.95
CA PRO A 212 16.21 23.91 14.48
C PRO A 212 16.66 23.05 15.68
N ASN A 213 16.32 21.80 15.73
CA ASN A 213 16.88 20.71 16.56
C ASN A 213 15.93 20.01 17.57
N THR A 214 14.63 20.20 17.57
CA THR A 214 13.85 19.65 18.68
C THR A 214 12.49 19.05 18.32
N ALA A 215 11.90 19.30 17.17
CA ALA A 215 10.65 18.66 16.77
C ALA A 215 10.90 17.59 15.69
N ARG A 216 10.36 16.37 15.89
CA ARG A 216 10.40 15.33 14.86
C ARG A 216 9.47 15.61 13.69
N GLY A 217 8.42 16.41 13.91
CA GLY A 217 7.49 16.74 12.84
C GLY A 217 6.54 17.87 13.20
N MET A 218 5.81 18.40 12.22
CA MET A 218 4.80 19.44 12.38
C MET A 218 3.60 19.20 11.48
N ALA A 219 2.40 19.29 12.05
CA ALA A 219 1.16 19.28 11.28
C ALA A 219 0.27 20.49 11.59
N GLY A 220 -0.50 20.94 10.60
CA GLY A 220 -1.59 21.89 10.85
C GLY A 220 -2.71 21.20 11.64
N ILE A 221 -3.22 20.09 11.14
CA ILE A 221 -4.19 19.21 11.80
C ILE A 221 -3.64 17.80 11.78
N HIS A 222 -3.66 17.12 12.94
CA HIS A 222 -3.29 15.70 13.03
C HIS A 222 -4.36 14.94 13.81
N ALA A 223 -5.03 14.01 13.14
CA ALA A 223 -6.05 13.14 13.69
C ALA A 223 -5.58 11.70 13.69
N VAL A 224 -5.51 11.07 14.87
CA VAL A 224 -5.05 9.68 15.02
C VAL A 224 -6.10 8.86 15.74
N SER A 225 -6.65 7.86 15.09
CA SER A 225 -7.50 6.86 15.72
C SER A 225 -6.87 5.48 15.65
N LYS A 226 -6.60 4.89 16.80
CA LYS A 226 -5.86 3.64 16.90
C LYS A 226 -6.59 2.63 17.78
N GLY A 227 -6.71 1.40 17.32
CA GLY A 227 -7.22 0.30 18.13
C GLY A 227 -6.30 -0.05 19.30
N GLY A 228 -6.76 -0.85 20.22
CA GLY A 228 -5.97 -1.51 21.26
C GLY A 228 -5.50 -2.89 20.82
N THR A 229 -4.42 -3.40 21.41
CA THR A 229 -3.93 -4.76 21.15
C THR A 229 -4.89 -5.80 21.72
N GLY A 230 -5.02 -6.95 21.06
CA GLY A 230 -5.66 -8.11 21.64
C GLY A 230 -4.84 -8.69 22.81
N GLY A 231 -5.51 -9.32 23.76
CA GLY A 231 -4.88 -10.00 24.89
C GLY A 231 -4.22 -11.31 24.47
N ASN A 232 -3.12 -11.66 25.13
CA ASN A 232 -2.39 -12.88 24.85
C ASN A 232 -3.07 -14.09 25.50
N GLN A 233 -2.95 -15.25 24.87
CA GLN A 233 -3.22 -16.52 25.53
C GLN A 233 -2.04 -16.92 26.42
N ASN A 234 -2.30 -17.65 27.50
CA ASN A 234 -1.24 -18.17 28.36
C ASN A 234 -0.73 -19.53 27.82
N SER A 235 0.58 -19.62 27.60
CA SER A 235 1.26 -20.72 26.90
C SER A 235 1.28 -22.09 27.61
N GLY A 236 0.34 -22.35 28.51
CA GLY A 236 0.33 -23.59 29.33
C GLY A 236 -0.88 -24.49 29.18
N ALA A 237 -1.90 -24.11 28.44
CA ALA A 237 -3.14 -24.85 28.31
C ALA A 237 -3.21 -25.59 26.95
N ALA A 238 -3.20 -26.90 26.94
CA ALA A 238 -3.50 -27.68 25.74
C ALA A 238 -4.99 -27.57 25.40
N GLY A 239 -5.35 -26.96 24.28
CA GLY A 239 -6.70 -26.88 23.73
C GLY A 239 -6.89 -25.70 22.79
N ASP A 240 -7.91 -25.73 21.92
CA ASP A 240 -8.29 -24.78 20.88
C ASP A 240 -8.58 -23.36 21.41
N GLN A 241 -7.58 -22.60 21.81
CA GLN A 241 -7.73 -21.27 22.37
C GLN A 241 -6.96 -20.23 21.53
N PHE A 242 -7.53 -19.05 21.41
CA PHE A 242 -7.02 -18.02 20.48
C PHE A 242 -6.61 -16.77 21.24
N GLY A 243 -5.57 -16.10 20.79
CA GLY A 243 -5.29 -14.72 21.17
C GLY A 243 -6.47 -13.81 20.85
N GLY A 244 -6.67 -12.77 21.64
CA GLY A 244 -7.73 -11.80 21.41
C GLY A 244 -7.55 -11.08 20.07
N VAL A 245 -8.66 -10.71 19.43
CA VAL A 245 -8.62 -9.91 18.19
C VAL A 245 -8.11 -8.51 18.51
N GLY A 246 -7.26 -7.94 17.68
CA GLY A 246 -6.83 -6.55 17.77
C GLY A 246 -7.99 -5.57 17.53
N GLY A 247 -7.98 -4.43 18.22
CA GLY A 247 -8.97 -3.38 18.04
C GLY A 247 -8.78 -2.67 16.70
N SER A 248 -9.88 -2.25 16.08
CA SER A 248 -9.86 -1.50 14.82
C SER A 248 -9.59 -0.02 15.08
N GLY A 249 -8.99 0.69 14.11
CA GLY A 249 -8.98 2.15 14.05
C GLY A 249 -10.39 2.69 13.83
N GLY A 250 -10.72 3.85 14.41
CA GLY A 250 -12.00 4.51 14.21
C GLY A 250 -12.03 5.35 12.93
N SER A 251 -13.21 5.74 12.50
CA SER A 251 -13.36 6.64 11.36
C SER A 251 -12.86 8.06 11.65
N ILE A 252 -12.27 8.72 10.65
CA ILE A 252 -11.77 10.09 10.77
C ILE A 252 -12.43 10.97 9.71
N SER A 253 -12.94 12.13 10.13
CA SER A 253 -13.48 13.15 9.25
C SER A 253 -12.82 14.49 9.53
N ILE A 254 -12.15 15.08 8.54
CA ILE A 254 -11.57 16.42 8.62
C ILE A 254 -12.25 17.32 7.60
N THR A 255 -12.84 18.43 8.06
CA THR A 255 -13.31 19.53 7.20
C THR A 255 -12.49 20.75 7.51
N ASN A 256 -11.76 21.27 6.52
CA ASN A 256 -10.93 22.45 6.67
C ASN A 256 -11.36 23.53 5.68
N THR A 257 -11.71 24.70 6.18
CA THR A 257 -11.94 25.90 5.36
C THR A 257 -11.02 27.06 5.78
N GLY A 258 -10.21 26.88 6.83
CA GLY A 258 -9.17 27.83 7.21
C GLY A 258 -7.88 27.62 6.42
N GLN A 259 -7.12 28.67 6.17
CA GLN A 259 -5.79 28.53 5.58
C GLN A 259 -4.85 27.77 6.51
N VAL A 260 -3.95 26.95 5.94
CA VAL A 260 -2.90 26.26 6.68
C VAL A 260 -1.55 26.69 6.09
N ASN A 261 -0.75 27.41 6.87
CA ASN A 261 0.54 27.92 6.45
C ASN A 261 1.65 27.40 7.38
N LEU A 262 2.48 26.49 6.89
CA LEU A 262 3.59 25.88 7.63
C LEU A 262 4.92 26.32 7.02
N GLY A 263 5.54 27.32 7.64
CA GLY A 263 6.68 28.04 7.08
C GLY A 263 6.27 29.03 5.97
N SER A 264 7.27 29.62 5.33
CA SER A 264 7.10 30.50 4.17
C SER A 264 8.29 30.39 3.23
N ALA A 265 8.17 30.93 2.01
CA ALA A 265 9.26 30.93 1.03
C ALA A 265 10.53 31.64 1.54
N THR A 266 10.38 32.65 2.41
CA THR A 266 11.50 33.38 3.03
C THR A 266 11.94 32.77 4.36
N ASN A 267 11.14 31.96 4.98
CA ASN A 267 11.42 31.33 6.28
C ASN A 267 10.84 29.89 6.31
N PRO A 268 11.45 28.96 5.56
CA PRO A 268 10.99 27.57 5.52
C PRO A 268 11.27 26.88 6.86
N LEU A 269 10.48 25.86 7.17
CA LEU A 269 10.71 25.00 8.33
C LEU A 269 11.93 24.10 8.10
N ASN A 270 12.75 23.90 9.12
CA ASN A 270 14.01 23.17 9.01
C ASN A 270 14.14 22.08 10.09
N GLY A 271 14.82 20.99 9.77
CA GLY A 271 15.21 19.94 10.71
C GLY A 271 14.04 19.10 11.22
N LEU A 272 12.98 18.95 10.43
CA LEU A 272 11.82 18.13 10.74
C LEU A 272 11.83 16.82 9.95
N ASP A 273 11.42 15.71 10.59
CA ASP A 273 11.22 14.43 9.91
C ASP A 273 9.98 14.51 8.99
N TYR A 274 8.94 15.24 9.41
CA TYR A 274 7.74 15.42 8.59
C TYR A 274 7.10 16.81 8.73
N VAL A 275 6.45 17.29 7.65
CA VAL A 275 5.61 18.50 7.66
C VAL A 275 4.32 18.22 6.90
N TRP A 276 3.19 18.22 7.62
CA TRP A 276 1.88 17.87 7.06
C TRP A 276 0.87 18.99 7.25
N GLY A 277 0.10 19.31 6.21
CA GLY A 277 -1.00 20.29 6.32
C GLY A 277 -2.17 19.71 7.11
N LEU A 278 -2.83 18.69 6.56
CA LEU A 278 -3.91 17.93 7.18
C LEU A 278 -3.51 16.47 7.19
N ALA A 279 -3.47 15.84 8.36
CA ALA A 279 -3.11 14.45 8.50
C ALA A 279 -4.20 13.66 9.24
N ALA A 280 -4.55 12.50 8.70
CA ALA A 280 -5.50 11.57 9.28
C ALA A 280 -4.93 10.15 9.24
N GLU A 281 -4.79 9.51 10.39
CA GLU A 281 -4.27 8.16 10.54
C GLU A 281 -5.25 7.27 11.29
N SER A 282 -5.76 6.25 10.63
CA SER A 282 -6.61 5.24 11.25
C SER A 282 -5.93 3.88 11.21
N ILE A 283 -5.58 3.37 12.40
CA ILE A 283 -4.67 2.24 12.53
C ILE A 283 -5.32 1.16 13.39
N GLY A 284 -5.48 -0.03 12.81
CA GLY A 284 -5.78 -1.24 13.57
C GLY A 284 -4.58 -1.69 14.41
N GLN A 285 -4.81 -2.52 15.43
CA GLN A 285 -3.76 -3.09 16.25
C GLN A 285 -3.69 -4.61 16.13
N ALA A 286 -2.52 -5.17 16.47
CA ALA A 286 -2.29 -6.60 16.39
C ALA A 286 -3.24 -7.39 17.32
N GLY A 287 -3.59 -8.58 16.90
CA GLY A 287 -4.18 -9.58 17.78
C GLY A 287 -3.22 -9.99 18.89
N GLY A 288 -3.74 -10.65 19.92
CA GLY A 288 -2.94 -11.29 20.96
C GLY A 288 -2.13 -12.47 20.39
N HIS A 289 -1.08 -12.86 21.11
CA HIS A 289 -0.31 -14.06 20.73
C HIS A 289 -1.23 -15.26 20.62
N ASP A 290 -0.87 -16.17 19.71
CA ASP A 290 -1.60 -17.36 19.39
C ASP A 290 -2.87 -17.13 18.55
N ASN A 291 -2.64 -16.97 17.24
CA ASN A 291 -3.69 -16.90 16.22
C ASN A 291 -4.65 -15.69 16.34
N GLY A 292 -4.28 -14.65 17.11
CA GLY A 292 -5.10 -13.43 17.18
C GLY A 292 -5.16 -12.71 15.84
N ALA A 293 -6.37 -12.43 15.33
CA ALA A 293 -6.54 -11.63 14.14
C ALA A 293 -6.20 -10.16 14.38
N GLY A 294 -5.66 -9.46 13.39
CA GLY A 294 -5.43 -8.02 13.44
C GLY A 294 -6.72 -7.21 13.49
N GLY A 295 -6.64 -5.95 13.94
CA GLY A 295 -7.72 -4.96 13.86
C GLY A 295 -7.67 -4.20 12.53
N ALA A 296 -8.82 -3.84 11.97
CA ALA A 296 -8.91 -3.12 10.70
C ALA A 296 -8.59 -1.62 10.83
N GLY A 297 -8.13 -0.99 9.77
CA GLY A 297 -8.11 0.47 9.63
C GLY A 297 -9.52 1.02 9.40
N GLY A 298 -9.83 2.21 9.94
CA GLY A 298 -11.10 2.89 9.75
C GLY A 298 -11.13 3.75 8.49
N ALA A 299 -12.32 4.15 8.08
CA ALA A 299 -12.51 5.03 6.93
C ALA A 299 -12.02 6.46 7.22
N ILE A 300 -11.42 7.12 6.23
CA ILE A 300 -10.93 8.49 6.31
C ILE A 300 -11.62 9.36 5.27
N GLN A 301 -12.18 10.48 5.73
CA GLN A 301 -12.76 11.50 4.88
C GLN A 301 -12.10 12.85 5.14
N ILE A 302 -11.57 13.49 4.09
CA ILE A 302 -11.00 14.83 4.19
C ILE A 302 -11.64 15.74 3.14
N HIS A 303 -12.17 16.86 3.63
CA HIS A 303 -12.76 17.89 2.79
C HIS A 303 -12.01 19.21 3.02
N ASN A 304 -11.28 19.67 2.03
CA ASN A 304 -10.48 20.89 2.11
C ASN A 304 -11.05 21.99 1.22
N GLY A 305 -11.42 23.09 1.83
CA GLY A 305 -12.09 24.20 1.18
C GLY A 305 -13.61 24.08 1.18
N SER A 306 -14.31 24.94 0.44
CA SER A 306 -15.77 24.91 0.30
C SER A 306 -16.20 24.94 -1.16
N SER A 307 -17.18 24.11 -1.50
CA SER A 307 -17.77 24.06 -2.84
C SER A 307 -18.28 25.45 -3.26
N GLY A 308 -17.83 25.94 -4.44
CA GLY A 308 -18.19 27.26 -4.95
C GLY A 308 -17.46 28.44 -4.27
N GLY A 309 -16.53 28.18 -3.34
CA GLY A 309 -15.69 29.16 -2.70
C GLY A 309 -14.50 29.61 -3.56
N ASN A 310 -13.75 30.60 -3.06
CA ASN A 310 -12.46 30.98 -3.63
C ASN A 310 -11.43 29.90 -3.22
N ALA A 311 -10.64 29.38 -4.16
CA ALA A 311 -9.62 28.36 -3.92
C ALA A 311 -8.55 28.77 -2.89
N SER A 312 -8.38 30.08 -2.64
CA SER A 312 -7.51 30.59 -1.59
C SER A 312 -8.09 30.44 -0.15
N ILE A 313 -9.39 30.16 -0.02
CA ILE A 313 -10.02 29.91 1.29
C ILE A 313 -9.81 28.43 1.61
N GLY A 314 -9.06 28.15 2.70
CA GLY A 314 -8.66 26.78 3.04
C GLY A 314 -7.37 26.33 2.33
N ALA A 315 -6.63 27.22 1.67
CA ALA A 315 -5.37 26.88 1.02
C ALA A 315 -4.35 26.33 2.01
N ILE A 316 -3.59 25.34 1.57
CA ILE A 316 -2.52 24.69 2.34
C ILE A 316 -1.18 25.07 1.70
N ASN A 317 -0.31 25.72 2.48
CA ASN A 317 1.02 26.12 2.03
C ASN A 317 2.07 25.52 2.97
N ILE A 318 2.96 24.72 2.42
CA ILE A 318 4.06 24.09 3.14
C ILE A 318 5.38 24.48 2.50
N TYR A 319 6.28 25.02 3.33
CA TYR A 319 7.65 25.35 2.95
C TYR A 319 8.60 24.71 3.95
N SER A 320 9.39 23.72 3.48
CA SER A 320 10.34 22.98 4.31
C SER A 320 11.66 22.80 3.56
N ASN A 321 12.79 22.89 4.27
CA ASN A 321 14.11 22.64 3.67
C ASN A 321 14.68 21.24 3.97
N SER A 322 14.06 20.47 4.88
CA SER A 322 14.68 19.25 5.37
C SER A 322 13.67 18.23 5.91
N ALA A 323 12.43 18.26 5.45
CA ALA A 323 11.48 17.22 5.85
C ALA A 323 11.73 15.96 5.02
N ASP A 324 11.89 14.80 5.69
CA ASP A 324 11.93 13.50 5.00
C ASP A 324 10.59 13.26 4.29
N SER A 325 9.47 13.71 4.87
CA SER A 325 8.18 13.73 4.20
C SER A 325 7.43 15.05 4.33
N ALA A 326 7.02 15.65 3.20
CA ALA A 326 6.20 16.85 3.13
C ALA A 326 4.89 16.54 2.40
N ARG A 327 3.73 16.74 3.07
CA ARG A 327 2.41 16.37 2.52
C ARG A 327 1.40 17.48 2.80
N GLY A 328 0.73 17.96 1.76
CA GLY A 328 -0.38 18.92 1.92
C GLY A 328 -1.54 18.27 2.65
N ILE A 329 -2.04 17.17 2.12
CA ILE A 329 -3.05 16.30 2.75
C ILE A 329 -2.50 14.89 2.84
N TYR A 330 -2.59 14.28 4.01
CA TYR A 330 -2.19 12.91 4.28
C TYR A 330 -3.33 12.10 4.88
N ALA A 331 -3.67 10.99 4.25
CA ALA A 331 -4.63 10.02 4.75
C ALA A 331 -3.97 8.64 4.77
N PHE A 332 -3.91 8.02 5.94
CA PHE A 332 -3.33 6.70 6.11
C PHE A 332 -4.28 5.79 6.89
N SER A 333 -4.76 4.74 6.24
CA SER A 333 -5.56 3.73 6.90
C SER A 333 -4.89 2.37 6.81
N GLN A 334 -4.60 1.77 7.96
CA GLN A 334 -3.86 0.53 8.04
C GLN A 334 -4.59 -0.52 8.87
N GLY A 335 -4.78 -1.69 8.30
CA GLY A 335 -5.06 -2.90 9.03
C GLY A 335 -3.80 -3.46 9.68
N SER A 336 -3.93 -4.07 10.84
CA SER A 336 -2.79 -4.67 11.53
C SER A 336 -2.59 -6.13 11.16
N TYR A 337 -1.41 -6.64 11.47
CA TYR A 337 -1.07 -8.03 11.22
C TYR A 337 -1.79 -8.99 12.18
N GLY A 338 -2.05 -10.19 11.69
CA GLY A 338 -2.43 -11.34 12.51
C GLY A 338 -1.18 -11.95 13.17
N THR A 339 -1.34 -12.52 14.34
CA THR A 339 -0.23 -13.15 15.06
C THR A 339 -0.01 -14.61 14.64
N ALA A 340 1.21 -15.09 14.80
CA ALA A 340 1.51 -16.48 14.56
C ALA A 340 0.77 -17.37 15.57
N SER A 341 0.31 -18.54 15.12
CA SER A 341 -0.17 -19.59 16.01
C SER A 341 0.99 -20.17 16.80
N GLN A 342 0.74 -20.65 18.02
CA GLN A 342 1.68 -21.42 18.84
C GLN A 342 1.19 -22.84 19.10
N ASP A 343 -0.07 -23.13 18.78
CA ASP A 343 -0.67 -24.46 18.91
C ASP A 343 -0.60 -25.22 17.56
N SER A 344 -0.33 -26.50 17.62
CA SER A 344 -0.18 -27.36 16.43
C SER A 344 -1.47 -27.64 15.65
N SER A 345 -2.61 -27.12 16.11
CA SER A 345 -3.92 -27.31 15.50
C SER A 345 -4.51 -26.08 14.80
N ASP A 346 -3.92 -24.89 14.99
CA ASP A 346 -4.53 -23.63 14.58
C ASP A 346 -3.78 -22.91 13.47
N ASP A 347 -4.51 -22.36 12.50
CA ASP A 347 -3.97 -21.52 11.46
C ASP A 347 -3.38 -20.22 12.04
N GLY A 348 -2.45 -19.57 11.36
CA GLY A 348 -2.00 -18.23 11.72
C GLY A 348 -3.14 -17.22 11.72
N GLY A 349 -3.09 -16.23 12.60
CA GLY A 349 -4.08 -15.16 12.68
C GLY A 349 -4.18 -14.39 11.36
N ALA A 350 -5.40 -14.01 10.97
CA ALA A 350 -5.58 -13.22 9.76
C ALA A 350 -5.12 -11.76 9.96
N GLY A 351 -4.45 -11.19 8.98
CA GLY A 351 -4.26 -9.75 8.86
C GLY A 351 -5.59 -9.04 8.60
N ALA A 352 -5.71 -7.81 9.04
CA ALA A 352 -6.94 -7.04 8.90
C ALA A 352 -6.89 -6.06 7.72
N ASP A 353 -8.06 -5.63 7.28
CA ASP A 353 -8.20 -4.75 6.13
C ASP A 353 -7.79 -3.29 6.45
N GLY A 354 -7.21 -2.59 5.48
CA GLY A 354 -7.12 -1.13 5.47
C GLY A 354 -8.48 -0.51 5.16
N GLY A 355 -8.77 0.67 5.72
CA GLY A 355 -10.02 1.39 5.46
C GLY A 355 -9.96 2.19 4.14
N GLN A 356 -11.12 2.55 3.63
CA GLN A 356 -11.26 3.43 2.47
C GLN A 356 -10.91 4.88 2.80
N PHE A 357 -10.54 5.65 1.79
CA PHE A 357 -10.39 7.10 1.90
C PHE A 357 -11.24 7.84 0.85
N SER A 358 -11.71 9.03 1.23
CA SER A 358 -12.36 9.98 0.33
C SER A 358 -11.80 11.36 0.59
N ILE A 359 -11.13 11.94 -0.40
CA ILE A 359 -10.50 13.25 -0.29
C ILE A 359 -11.04 14.17 -1.40
N ASP A 360 -11.63 15.28 -1.00
CA ASP A 360 -12.07 16.33 -1.90
C ASP A 360 -11.38 17.64 -1.56
N THR A 361 -10.65 18.23 -2.51
CA THR A 361 -10.06 19.56 -2.31
C THR A 361 -10.69 20.60 -3.24
N TYR A 362 -11.18 21.68 -2.63
CA TYR A 362 -11.72 22.89 -3.26
C TYR A 362 -10.77 24.09 -3.09
N SER A 363 -9.57 23.84 -2.52
CA SER A 363 -8.62 24.88 -2.19
C SER A 363 -7.22 24.50 -2.62
N ASP A 364 -6.41 25.50 -2.92
CA ASP A 364 -5.04 25.34 -3.40
C ASP A 364 -4.16 24.63 -2.38
N ILE A 365 -3.23 23.84 -2.88
CA ILE A 365 -2.23 23.13 -2.09
C ILE A 365 -0.85 23.41 -2.71
N ALA A 366 0.03 23.99 -1.92
CA ALA A 366 1.42 24.22 -2.29
C ALA A 366 2.36 23.50 -1.32
N VAL A 367 3.22 22.63 -1.84
CA VAL A 367 4.23 21.92 -1.06
C VAL A 367 5.60 22.15 -1.70
N VAL A 368 6.46 22.84 -0.98
CA VAL A 368 7.84 23.14 -1.41
C VAL A 368 8.79 22.53 -0.39
N THR A 369 9.62 21.59 -0.81
CA THR A 369 10.65 21.00 0.03
C THR A 369 11.93 20.77 -0.75
N THR A 370 13.08 20.80 -0.07
CA THR A 370 14.41 20.55 -0.67
C THR A 370 15.05 19.26 -0.14
N GLY A 371 14.41 18.57 0.80
CA GLY A 371 14.94 17.38 1.46
C GLY A 371 13.89 16.29 1.61
N SER A 372 13.45 15.67 0.50
CA SER A 372 12.55 14.51 0.59
C SER A 372 13.36 13.21 0.52
N ASP A 373 13.04 12.25 1.38
CA ASP A 373 13.57 10.88 1.32
C ASP A 373 12.91 10.14 0.16
N PRO A 374 13.66 9.50 -0.77
CA PRO A 374 13.08 8.68 -1.83
C PRO A 374 12.26 7.48 -1.33
N ASN A 375 12.41 7.09 -0.06
CA ASN A 375 11.64 6.00 0.55
C ASN A 375 10.34 6.50 1.21
N GLU A 376 10.15 7.81 1.35
CA GLU A 376 8.99 8.44 1.93
C GLU A 376 8.17 9.16 0.86
N LEU A 377 6.89 8.79 0.72
CA LEU A 377 6.00 9.44 -0.23
C LEU A 377 5.66 10.86 0.24
N SER A 378 6.16 11.85 -0.49
CA SER A 378 5.80 13.26 -0.33
C SER A 378 4.83 13.71 -1.41
N GLY A 379 4.00 14.73 -1.14
CA GLY A 379 3.10 15.22 -2.18
C GLY A 379 2.08 16.25 -1.73
N GLY A 380 1.37 16.81 -2.71
CA GLY A 380 0.23 17.69 -2.45
C GLY A 380 -0.88 16.94 -1.71
N ILE A 381 -1.29 15.78 -2.24
CA ILE A 381 -2.25 14.87 -1.61
C ILE A 381 -1.63 13.46 -1.63
N VAL A 382 -1.55 12.81 -0.47
CA VAL A 382 -1.07 11.43 -0.33
C VAL A 382 -2.07 10.63 0.48
N ALA A 383 -2.68 9.62 -0.14
CA ALA A 383 -3.64 8.75 0.52
C ALA A 383 -3.24 7.28 0.33
N ILE A 384 -3.15 6.55 1.43
CA ILE A 384 -2.69 5.17 1.46
C ILE A 384 -3.66 4.32 2.27
N SER A 385 -4.08 3.20 1.70
CA SER A 385 -4.80 2.15 2.41
C SER A 385 -3.98 0.86 2.36
N GLN A 386 -3.67 0.31 3.52
CA GLN A 386 -2.81 -0.87 3.63
C GLN A 386 -3.48 -1.97 4.46
N GLY A 387 -3.56 -3.17 3.91
CA GLY A 387 -3.93 -4.36 4.67
C GLY A 387 -2.78 -4.85 5.54
N GLY A 388 -3.09 -5.47 6.66
CA GLY A 388 -2.12 -6.11 7.55
C GLY A 388 -1.69 -7.48 7.05
N ASP A 389 -0.50 -7.92 7.42
CA ASP A 389 0.00 -9.25 7.05
C ASP A 389 -0.67 -10.35 7.88
N GLY A 390 -0.81 -11.53 7.34
CA GLY A 390 -1.24 -12.71 8.07
C GLY A 390 -0.14 -13.25 8.99
N GLY A 391 -0.51 -13.86 10.11
CA GLY A 391 0.40 -14.55 11.02
C GLY A 391 0.88 -15.88 10.45
N ALA A 392 2.06 -16.31 10.85
CA ALA A 392 2.56 -17.64 10.45
C ALA A 392 1.71 -18.77 11.07
N GLY A 393 1.53 -19.87 10.31
CA GLY A 393 0.97 -21.11 10.84
C GLY A 393 1.95 -21.81 11.78
N THR A 394 1.49 -22.87 12.43
CA THR A 394 2.33 -23.86 13.12
C THR A 394 2.39 -25.17 12.33
N ALA A 395 3.11 -26.13 12.89
CA ALA A 395 3.20 -27.47 12.37
C ALA A 395 1.80 -28.03 12.04
N SER A 396 1.56 -28.37 10.78
CA SER A 396 0.31 -28.89 10.19
C SER A 396 -0.82 -27.87 9.92
N THR A 397 -0.60 -26.58 10.04
CA THR A 397 -1.63 -25.56 9.84
C THR A 397 -1.23 -24.51 8.80
N THR A 398 -2.20 -23.79 8.26
CA THR A 398 -1.94 -22.76 7.25
C THR A 398 -1.53 -21.42 7.86
N GLY A 399 -0.70 -20.66 7.17
CA GLY A 399 -0.48 -19.26 7.49
C GLY A 399 -1.75 -18.43 7.37
N GLY A 400 -1.89 -17.43 8.21
CA GLY A 400 -3.02 -16.51 8.18
C GLY A 400 -3.13 -15.76 6.85
N ARG A 401 -4.34 -15.43 6.44
CA ARG A 401 -4.58 -14.63 5.25
C ARG A 401 -4.12 -13.18 5.49
N GLY A 402 -3.50 -12.53 4.52
CA GLY A 402 -3.27 -11.10 4.53
C GLY A 402 -4.57 -10.29 4.44
N GLY A 403 -4.63 -9.17 5.13
CA GLY A 403 -5.75 -8.23 5.07
C GLY A 403 -5.82 -7.51 3.73
N ASN A 404 -7.02 -7.09 3.32
CA ASN A 404 -7.20 -6.37 2.07
C ASN A 404 -6.73 -4.92 2.21
N GLY A 405 -6.18 -4.35 1.14
CA GLY A 405 -6.02 -2.90 1.04
C GLY A 405 -7.33 -2.29 0.54
N SER A 406 -7.99 -1.46 1.33
CA SER A 406 -9.29 -0.86 1.04
C SER A 406 -10.31 -1.85 0.43
N ALA A 407 -11.16 -2.45 1.23
CA ALA A 407 -12.19 -3.39 0.75
C ALA A 407 -13.20 -2.73 -0.22
N PHE A 408 -13.30 -1.38 -0.22
CA PHE A 408 -14.21 -0.58 -1.04
C PHE A 408 -13.42 0.47 -1.85
N GLY A 409 -14.02 1.01 -2.90
CA GLY A 409 -13.40 2.02 -3.74
C GLY A 409 -12.99 3.28 -2.96
N SER A 410 -11.75 3.74 -3.15
CA SER A 410 -11.23 4.98 -2.58
C SER A 410 -11.18 6.08 -3.64
N THR A 411 -11.45 7.32 -3.23
CA THR A 411 -11.54 8.44 -4.16
C THR A 411 -10.70 9.65 -3.73
N LEU A 412 -10.07 10.29 -4.72
CA LEU A 412 -9.42 11.59 -4.56
C LEU A 412 -9.93 12.53 -5.64
N SER A 413 -10.30 13.76 -5.27
CA SER A 413 -10.84 14.73 -6.22
C SER A 413 -10.20 16.10 -6.03
N VAL A 414 -9.65 16.63 -7.12
CA VAL A 414 -9.18 18.02 -7.25
C VAL A 414 -10.23 18.79 -8.03
N GLN A 415 -10.85 19.76 -7.40
CA GLN A 415 -11.98 20.48 -7.93
C GLN A 415 -11.60 21.65 -8.86
N SER A 416 -12.58 22.21 -9.54
CA SER A 416 -12.36 23.28 -10.53
C SER A 416 -11.73 24.54 -9.90
N GLY A 417 -10.72 25.06 -10.60
CA GLY A 417 -10.00 26.26 -10.18
C GLY A 417 -8.97 26.05 -9.05
N VAL A 418 -8.81 24.80 -8.57
CA VAL A 418 -7.82 24.43 -7.57
C VAL A 418 -6.47 24.15 -8.23
N THR A 419 -5.39 24.61 -7.59
CA THR A 419 -4.03 24.29 -7.98
C THR A 419 -3.37 23.45 -6.89
N VAL A 420 -2.89 22.25 -7.26
CA VAL A 420 -1.97 21.45 -6.46
C VAL A 420 -0.57 21.63 -7.05
N SER A 421 0.28 22.37 -6.35
CA SER A 421 1.64 22.67 -6.79
C SER A 421 2.65 22.04 -5.85
N THR A 422 3.60 21.27 -6.41
CA THR A 422 4.66 20.66 -5.61
C THR A 422 6.03 20.97 -6.20
N LYS A 423 7.01 21.17 -5.32
CA LYS A 423 8.39 21.41 -5.71
C LYS A 423 9.35 20.66 -4.81
N GLY A 424 10.18 19.83 -5.41
CA GLY A 424 11.17 18.99 -4.75
C GLY A 424 11.26 17.61 -5.41
N ASP A 425 12.39 16.95 -5.28
CA ASP A 425 12.55 15.58 -5.78
C ASP A 425 11.67 14.63 -4.97
N TYR A 426 11.05 13.65 -5.60
CA TYR A 426 10.14 12.66 -5.00
C TYR A 426 8.84 13.26 -4.40
N VAL A 427 8.45 14.47 -4.79
CA VAL A 427 7.25 15.15 -4.29
C VAL A 427 6.16 15.15 -5.36
N ALA A 428 5.25 14.21 -5.28
CA ALA A 428 4.17 14.05 -6.25
C ALA A 428 3.04 15.07 -6.06
N GLY A 429 2.23 15.30 -7.09
CA GLY A 429 1.02 16.13 -6.99
C GLY A 429 -0.07 15.42 -6.17
N VAL A 430 -0.60 14.31 -6.70
CA VAL A 430 -1.66 13.51 -6.06
C VAL A 430 -1.31 12.04 -6.11
N VAL A 431 -1.33 11.39 -4.95
CA VAL A 431 -1.02 9.97 -4.78
C VAL A 431 -2.18 9.26 -4.11
N GLY A 432 -2.69 8.20 -4.76
CA GLY A 432 -3.66 7.27 -4.17
C GLY A 432 -3.16 5.84 -4.28
N LEU A 433 -2.86 5.20 -3.15
CA LEU A 433 -2.34 3.84 -3.11
C LEU A 433 -3.20 2.94 -2.22
N ALA A 434 -3.43 1.72 -2.70
CA ALA A 434 -3.98 0.66 -1.88
C ALA A 434 -3.13 -0.60 -2.04
N GLN A 435 -2.79 -1.24 -0.93
CA GLN A 435 -1.93 -2.41 -0.88
C GLN A 435 -2.53 -3.48 0.02
N GLY A 436 -2.62 -4.70 -0.47
CA GLY A 436 -2.98 -5.87 0.32
C GLY A 436 -1.82 -6.34 1.21
N GLY A 437 -2.13 -6.86 2.38
CA GLY A 437 -1.16 -7.49 3.27
C GLY A 437 -0.65 -8.82 2.71
N ARG A 438 0.53 -9.23 3.10
CA ARG A 438 1.11 -10.53 2.76
C ARG A 438 0.39 -11.65 3.52
N GLY A 439 0.22 -12.81 2.91
CA GLY A 439 -0.17 -14.03 3.63
C GLY A 439 0.93 -14.50 4.59
N GLY A 440 0.56 -15.08 5.72
CA GLY A 440 1.50 -15.67 6.67
C GLY A 440 2.18 -16.91 6.10
N ASP A 441 3.40 -17.19 6.52
CA ASP A 441 4.12 -18.38 6.10
C ASP A 441 3.60 -19.63 6.85
N GLY A 442 3.65 -20.80 6.22
CA GLY A 442 3.49 -22.07 6.88
C GLY A 442 4.70 -22.39 7.77
N ALA A 443 4.53 -23.18 8.83
CA ALA A 443 5.63 -23.56 9.69
C ALA A 443 6.42 -24.73 9.14
N SER A 444 7.73 -24.73 9.35
CA SER A 444 8.61 -25.86 9.04
C SER A 444 8.61 -26.90 10.17
N GLY A 445 8.66 -28.21 9.80
CA GLY A 445 8.93 -29.32 10.73
C GLY A 445 7.85 -30.40 10.87
N GLU A 446 6.61 -30.17 10.44
CA GLU A 446 5.54 -31.16 10.39
C GLU A 446 4.70 -30.99 9.14
N LYS A 447 3.78 -31.93 8.89
CA LYS A 447 3.09 -32.13 7.61
C LYS A 447 2.17 -30.99 7.21
N ASP A 448 2.15 -30.67 5.91
CA ASP A 448 1.12 -29.92 5.20
C ASP A 448 0.89 -28.45 5.65
N SER A 449 1.86 -27.81 6.25
CA SER A 449 1.73 -26.40 6.65
C SER A 449 1.84 -25.45 5.45
N SER A 450 0.71 -25.07 4.86
CA SER A 450 0.67 -24.20 3.69
C SER A 450 0.80 -22.72 4.04
N GLY A 451 1.29 -21.91 3.13
CA GLY A 451 1.28 -20.45 3.23
C GLY A 451 -0.12 -19.87 3.09
N GLY A 452 -0.38 -18.78 3.80
CA GLY A 452 -1.63 -18.02 3.73
C GLY A 452 -1.75 -17.25 2.42
N ARG A 453 -2.98 -16.96 2.02
CA ARG A 453 -3.25 -16.12 0.84
C ARG A 453 -2.92 -14.65 1.11
N GLY A 454 -2.34 -13.94 0.15
CA GLY A 454 -2.22 -12.48 0.16
C GLY A 454 -3.56 -11.76 0.10
N GLY A 455 -3.65 -10.56 0.65
CA GLY A 455 -4.85 -9.75 0.68
C GLY A 455 -5.20 -9.18 -0.70
N ASP A 456 -6.49 -9.14 -1.01
CA ASP A 456 -7.01 -8.49 -2.21
C ASP A 456 -7.09 -6.96 -2.01
N VAL A 457 -7.25 -6.19 -3.07
CA VAL A 457 -7.29 -4.72 -3.00
C VAL A 457 -8.51 -4.16 -3.70
N GLY A 458 -9.11 -3.13 -3.12
CA GLY A 458 -10.23 -2.39 -3.72
C GLY A 458 -9.78 -1.39 -4.78
N ALA A 459 -10.74 -0.78 -5.45
CA ALA A 459 -10.49 0.17 -6.52
C ALA A 459 -10.05 1.56 -6.00
N ILE A 460 -9.24 2.27 -6.80
CA ILE A 460 -8.86 3.66 -6.59
C ILE A 460 -9.33 4.50 -7.76
N GLN A 461 -9.91 5.67 -7.47
CA GLN A 461 -10.33 6.64 -8.47
C GLN A 461 -9.75 8.02 -8.14
N ILE A 462 -9.04 8.63 -9.11
CA ILE A 462 -8.50 9.99 -9.00
C ILE A 462 -9.20 10.88 -10.02
N ASN A 463 -9.79 11.98 -9.57
CA ASN A 463 -10.55 12.88 -10.42
C ASN A 463 -9.96 14.30 -10.39
N VAL A 464 -9.81 14.92 -11.57
CA VAL A 464 -9.40 16.32 -11.72
C VAL A 464 -10.46 17.04 -12.52
N TYR A 465 -11.28 17.85 -11.84
CA TYR A 465 -12.43 18.53 -12.40
C TYR A 465 -12.12 20.01 -12.71
N GLY A 466 -11.32 20.28 -13.76
CA GLY A 466 -10.93 21.64 -14.11
C GLY A 466 -9.89 22.26 -13.17
N GLY A 467 -9.18 21.45 -12.40
CA GLY A 467 -8.06 21.85 -11.52
C GLY A 467 -6.71 21.75 -12.23
N SER A 468 -5.67 22.31 -11.61
CA SER A 468 -4.29 22.28 -12.06
C SER A 468 -3.41 21.45 -11.12
N ILE A 469 -2.54 20.61 -11.67
CA ILE A 469 -1.51 19.88 -10.93
C ILE A 469 -0.17 20.21 -11.57
N GLU A 470 0.74 20.75 -10.75
CA GLU A 470 2.04 21.20 -11.22
C GLU A 470 3.13 20.63 -10.30
N THR A 471 4.05 19.85 -10.87
CA THR A 471 5.16 19.26 -10.12
C THR A 471 6.51 19.65 -10.73
N ASP A 472 7.50 19.95 -9.86
CA ASP A 472 8.87 20.32 -10.24
C ASP A 472 9.87 19.55 -9.38
N GLY A 473 10.50 18.52 -9.95
CA GLY A 473 11.47 17.64 -9.27
C GLY A 473 11.61 16.30 -9.96
N ILE A 474 12.66 15.57 -9.64
CA ILE A 474 12.92 14.20 -10.14
C ILE A 474 11.94 13.24 -9.46
N GLN A 475 11.36 12.31 -10.23
CA GLN A 475 10.35 11.35 -9.77
C GLN A 475 9.14 12.01 -9.06
N ALA A 476 8.82 13.23 -9.46
CA ALA A 476 7.69 14.00 -8.97
C ALA A 476 6.48 13.81 -9.91
N TYR A 477 5.73 12.74 -9.71
CA TYR A 477 4.57 12.41 -10.54
C TYR A 477 3.45 13.45 -10.40
N GLY A 478 2.72 13.73 -11.48
CA GLY A 478 1.52 14.57 -11.40
C GLY A 478 0.40 13.83 -10.65
N LEU A 479 -0.06 12.71 -11.21
CA LEU A 479 -0.98 11.76 -10.60
C LEU A 479 -0.32 10.38 -10.49
N LEU A 480 -0.38 9.77 -9.32
CA LEU A 480 0.03 8.39 -9.10
C LEU A 480 -1.11 7.60 -8.45
N GLY A 481 -1.71 6.70 -9.20
CA GLY A 481 -2.72 5.75 -8.72
C GLY A 481 -2.17 4.33 -8.71
N GLY A 482 -2.25 3.62 -7.58
CA GLY A 482 -1.74 2.27 -7.47
C GLY A 482 -2.64 1.34 -6.65
N SER A 483 -2.92 0.17 -7.19
CA SER A 483 -3.58 -0.94 -6.48
C SER A 483 -2.70 -2.18 -6.59
N ILE A 484 -2.22 -2.68 -5.45
CA ILE A 484 -1.21 -3.75 -5.39
C ILE A 484 -1.70 -4.87 -4.49
N GLY A 485 -2.00 -6.04 -5.06
CA GLY A 485 -2.37 -7.25 -4.32
C GLY A 485 -1.25 -7.72 -3.38
N GLY A 486 -1.61 -8.28 -2.24
CA GLY A 486 -0.66 -8.84 -1.27
C GLY A 486 0.02 -10.10 -1.80
N GLN A 487 1.25 -10.35 -1.40
CA GLN A 487 1.95 -11.61 -1.74
C GLN A 487 1.38 -12.77 -0.93
N GLY A 488 1.35 -13.98 -1.50
CA GLY A 488 1.09 -15.22 -0.77
C GLY A 488 2.24 -15.54 0.20
N GLY A 489 1.93 -16.20 1.31
CA GLY A 489 2.92 -16.74 2.25
C GLY A 489 3.60 -17.99 1.68
N ASN A 490 4.78 -18.32 2.17
CA ASN A 490 5.49 -19.53 1.78
C ASN A 490 4.92 -20.75 2.49
N GLY A 491 5.00 -21.93 1.86
CA GLY A 491 4.75 -23.20 2.52
C GLY A 491 5.87 -23.57 3.50
N GLY A 492 5.54 -24.31 4.54
CA GLY A 492 6.51 -24.82 5.50
C GLY A 492 7.25 -26.06 4.97
N ASP A 493 8.53 -26.17 5.32
CA ASP A 493 9.35 -27.34 5.01
C ASP A 493 8.96 -28.51 5.91
N ASP A 494 9.05 -29.74 5.39
CA ASP A 494 8.77 -30.97 6.14
C ASP A 494 10.00 -31.88 6.17
N THR A 495 10.26 -32.46 7.35
CA THR A 495 11.32 -33.44 7.61
C THR A 495 10.77 -34.76 8.15
N ALA A 496 9.49 -35.03 7.94
CA ALA A 496 8.85 -36.28 8.36
C ALA A 496 9.38 -37.48 7.58
N VAL A 497 9.23 -38.70 8.14
CA VAL A 497 9.69 -39.94 7.49
C VAL A 497 8.93 -40.24 6.18
N VAL A 498 7.68 -39.81 6.08
CA VAL A 498 6.79 -39.88 4.89
C VAL A 498 5.81 -38.72 4.97
N GLY A 499 5.62 -37.94 3.90
CA GLY A 499 4.64 -36.89 3.90
C GLY A 499 4.70 -35.98 2.68
N THR A 500 4.13 -34.82 2.84
CA THR A 500 4.23 -33.71 1.89
C THR A 500 4.48 -32.41 2.64
N SER A 501 5.32 -31.54 2.12
CA SER A 501 5.52 -30.21 2.66
C SER A 501 4.42 -29.25 2.21
N GLY A 502 4.30 -28.12 2.90
CA GLY A 502 3.26 -27.15 2.67
C GLY A 502 3.33 -26.46 1.31
N GLY A 503 2.18 -26.21 0.72
CA GLY A 503 2.09 -25.40 -0.51
C GLY A 503 2.25 -23.91 -0.24
N GLY A 504 2.75 -23.15 -1.21
CA GLY A 504 2.76 -21.67 -1.16
C GLY A 504 1.33 -21.09 -1.24
N GLY A 505 1.10 -20.00 -0.53
CA GLY A 505 -0.17 -19.27 -0.57
C GLY A 505 -0.38 -18.54 -1.91
N PHE A 506 -1.62 -18.32 -2.28
CA PHE A 506 -1.95 -17.55 -3.47
C PHE A 506 -1.70 -16.05 -3.27
N GLY A 507 -1.25 -15.35 -4.29
CA GLY A 507 -1.21 -13.89 -4.30
C GLY A 507 -2.61 -13.27 -4.27
N GLY A 508 -2.73 -12.10 -3.68
CA GLY A 508 -3.95 -11.29 -3.67
C GLY A 508 -4.19 -10.60 -5.03
N ASN A 509 -5.44 -10.37 -5.35
CA ASN A 509 -5.79 -9.65 -6.57
C ASN A 509 -5.71 -8.14 -6.36
N ALA A 510 -5.28 -7.40 -7.38
CA ALA A 510 -5.38 -5.95 -7.41
C ALA A 510 -6.81 -5.48 -7.68
N GLY A 511 -7.14 -4.27 -7.23
CA GLY A 511 -8.34 -3.55 -7.61
C GLY A 511 -8.16 -2.76 -8.91
N GLY A 512 -9.25 -2.25 -9.44
CA GLY A 512 -9.20 -1.35 -10.58
C GLY A 512 -8.61 0.02 -10.19
N VAL A 513 -7.83 0.63 -11.08
CA VAL A 513 -7.30 1.98 -10.89
C VAL A 513 -7.82 2.89 -12.01
N GLY A 514 -8.46 3.99 -11.63
CA GLY A 514 -9.05 4.93 -12.58
C GLY A 514 -8.57 6.37 -12.39
N ALA A 515 -8.50 7.12 -13.48
CA ALA A 515 -8.37 8.57 -13.46
C ALA A 515 -9.39 9.22 -14.40
N TYR A 516 -9.93 10.37 -13.98
CA TYR A 516 -10.81 11.19 -14.79
C TYR A 516 -10.33 12.64 -14.79
N VAL A 517 -9.98 13.15 -15.97
CA VAL A 517 -9.42 14.50 -16.13
C VAL A 517 -10.34 15.27 -17.08
N THR A 518 -11.00 16.32 -16.60
CA THR A 518 -11.99 17.04 -17.38
C THR A 518 -11.40 18.22 -18.15
N THR A 519 -12.18 18.77 -19.06
CA THR A 519 -11.87 20.04 -19.76
C THR A 519 -11.52 21.14 -18.75
N GLY A 520 -10.48 21.92 -19.05
CA GLY A 520 -9.96 22.98 -18.20
C GLY A 520 -8.94 22.48 -17.15
N SER A 521 -8.79 21.19 -16.99
CA SER A 521 -7.72 20.63 -16.15
C SER A 521 -6.35 20.75 -16.83
N LYS A 522 -5.31 20.94 -16.00
CA LYS A 522 -3.92 20.99 -16.45
C LYS A 522 -3.04 20.13 -15.55
N ILE A 523 -2.25 19.24 -16.14
CA ILE A 523 -1.25 18.45 -15.40
C ILE A 523 0.11 18.70 -16.05
N THR A 524 1.05 19.24 -15.26
CA THR A 524 2.39 19.60 -15.75
C THR A 524 3.46 19.04 -14.83
N THR A 525 4.46 18.39 -15.41
CA THR A 525 5.64 17.89 -14.66
C THR A 525 6.92 18.34 -15.37
N THR A 526 7.96 18.70 -14.58
CA THR A 526 9.19 19.26 -15.15
C THR A 526 10.46 18.46 -14.84
N GLY A 527 10.43 17.46 -14.00
CA GLY A 527 11.61 16.64 -13.66
C GLY A 527 11.72 15.34 -14.47
N ASP A 528 12.91 14.74 -14.44
CA ASP A 528 13.14 13.41 -15.02
C ASP A 528 12.37 12.33 -14.26
N PHE A 529 11.92 11.29 -14.95
CA PHE A 529 11.10 10.21 -14.41
C PHE A 529 9.79 10.67 -13.76
N SER A 530 9.30 11.85 -14.13
CA SER A 530 8.14 12.53 -13.55
C SER A 530 6.96 12.48 -14.53
N ALA A 531 6.36 11.30 -14.69
CA ALA A 531 5.19 11.16 -15.56
C ALA A 531 4.02 12.01 -15.04
N ALA A 532 3.23 12.59 -15.97
CA ALA A 532 2.10 13.40 -15.57
C ALA A 532 0.98 12.54 -14.96
N VAL A 533 0.67 11.39 -15.56
CA VAL A 533 -0.30 10.43 -15.03
C VAL A 533 0.29 9.03 -15.05
N THR A 534 0.27 8.37 -13.90
CA THR A 534 0.72 6.98 -13.73
C THR A 534 -0.35 6.19 -13.00
N LEU A 535 -0.84 5.11 -13.60
CA LEU A 535 -1.85 4.22 -13.02
C LEU A 535 -1.39 2.78 -13.10
N HIS A 536 -1.33 2.10 -11.94
CA HIS A 536 -0.89 0.72 -11.83
C HIS A 536 -1.92 -0.16 -11.13
N SER A 537 -2.29 -1.27 -11.74
CA SER A 537 -3.03 -2.35 -11.10
C SER A 537 -2.18 -3.62 -11.15
N ILE A 538 -1.65 -4.06 -10.00
CA ILE A 538 -0.63 -5.11 -9.93
C ILE A 538 -1.09 -6.24 -9.00
N GLY A 539 -1.28 -7.45 -9.52
CA GLY A 539 -1.55 -8.64 -8.71
C GLY A 539 -0.35 -9.04 -7.84
N GLY A 540 -0.60 -9.58 -6.67
CA GLY A 540 0.43 -10.10 -5.76
C GLY A 540 1.08 -11.37 -6.29
N GLY A 541 2.35 -11.60 -5.98
CA GLY A 541 3.03 -12.86 -6.28
C GLY A 541 2.51 -14.04 -5.44
N GLY A 542 2.54 -15.25 -5.97
CA GLY A 542 2.32 -16.48 -5.19
C GLY A 542 3.52 -16.77 -4.27
N GLY A 543 3.28 -17.44 -3.15
CA GLY A 543 4.31 -17.90 -2.22
C GLY A 543 5.04 -19.15 -2.75
N THR A 544 6.22 -19.41 -2.23
CA THR A 544 7.00 -20.63 -2.56
C THR A 544 6.43 -21.85 -1.84
N GLY A 545 6.48 -23.01 -2.47
CA GLY A 545 6.24 -24.28 -1.79
C GLY A 545 7.38 -24.64 -0.85
N GLY A 546 7.08 -25.34 0.25
CA GLY A 546 8.07 -25.83 1.20
C GLY A 546 8.89 -27.01 0.66
N ASP A 547 10.13 -27.12 1.13
CA ASP A 547 11.02 -28.22 0.80
C ASP A 547 10.69 -29.46 1.64
N PHE A 548 10.93 -30.63 1.06
CA PHE A 548 10.72 -31.95 1.70
C PHE A 548 12.02 -32.71 1.79
N THR A 549 12.36 -33.18 2.98
CA THR A 549 13.58 -33.97 3.20
C THR A 549 13.27 -35.20 4.06
N ASP A 550 13.41 -36.44 3.54
CA ASP A 550 13.03 -37.63 4.27
C ASP A 550 13.91 -38.87 4.00
N VAL A 551 13.43 -40.02 4.51
CA VAL A 551 14.09 -41.32 4.35
C VAL A 551 13.26 -42.29 3.53
N LEU A 552 11.91 -42.21 3.51
CA LEU A 552 11.03 -43.23 2.91
C LEU A 552 10.13 -42.72 1.77
N GLY A 553 10.22 -41.43 1.42
CA GLY A 553 9.53 -40.87 0.25
C GLY A 553 8.41 -39.85 0.55
N GLY A 554 8.32 -38.85 -0.28
CA GLY A 554 7.35 -37.78 -0.15
C GLY A 554 7.32 -36.79 -1.28
N GLY A 555 6.65 -35.71 -1.05
CA GLY A 555 6.48 -34.62 -2.01
C GLY A 555 6.78 -33.25 -1.43
N ALA A 556 7.48 -32.42 -2.20
CA ALA A 556 7.63 -31.01 -1.88
C ALA A 556 6.35 -30.23 -2.17
N GLY A 557 6.19 -29.10 -1.50
CA GLY A 557 5.04 -28.22 -1.65
C GLY A 557 4.99 -27.55 -3.03
N ASN A 558 3.79 -27.35 -3.54
CA ASN A 558 3.58 -26.60 -4.77
C ASN A 558 3.71 -25.10 -4.53
N GLY A 559 4.19 -24.34 -5.50
CA GLY A 559 4.14 -22.89 -5.49
C GLY A 559 2.71 -22.34 -5.55
N GLY A 560 2.42 -21.25 -4.87
CA GLY A 560 1.13 -20.57 -4.93
C GLY A 560 0.91 -19.87 -6.27
N ASN A 561 -0.33 -19.72 -6.70
CA ASN A 561 -0.63 -18.97 -7.92
C ASN A 561 -0.49 -17.45 -7.66
N GLY A 562 -0.08 -16.71 -8.67
CA GLY A 562 -0.07 -15.24 -8.66
C GLY A 562 -1.49 -14.67 -8.68
N GLY A 563 -1.68 -13.52 -8.02
CA GLY A 563 -2.93 -12.75 -8.05
C GLY A 563 -3.13 -12.05 -9.39
N ASN A 564 -4.35 -11.73 -9.69
CA ASN A 564 -4.68 -11.03 -10.94
C ASN A 564 -4.48 -9.52 -10.80
N GLY A 565 -3.93 -8.87 -11.84
CA GLY A 565 -4.10 -7.46 -12.09
C GLY A 565 -5.54 -7.18 -12.55
N ASN A 566 -6.04 -5.98 -12.23
CA ASN A 566 -7.36 -5.53 -12.66
C ASN A 566 -7.22 -4.40 -13.69
N THR A 567 -8.32 -3.78 -14.08
CA THR A 567 -8.31 -2.71 -15.07
C THR A 567 -7.55 -1.48 -14.56
N ALA A 568 -6.73 -0.89 -15.42
CA ALA A 568 -6.15 0.42 -15.23
C ALA A 568 -6.66 1.34 -16.34
N THR A 569 -7.36 2.42 -15.99
CA THR A 569 -8.09 3.23 -16.97
C THR A 569 -7.92 4.72 -16.75
N ILE A 570 -7.76 5.48 -17.80
CA ILE A 570 -7.89 6.95 -17.77
C ILE A 570 -8.85 7.45 -18.82
N ASN A 571 -9.69 8.40 -18.43
CA ASN A 571 -10.44 9.23 -19.34
C ASN A 571 -9.98 10.69 -19.21
N ASN A 572 -9.13 11.12 -20.14
CA ASN A 572 -8.78 12.53 -20.31
C ASN A 572 -9.79 13.21 -21.24
N ALA A 573 -10.85 13.72 -20.66
CA ALA A 573 -11.98 14.38 -21.36
C ALA A 573 -11.68 15.87 -21.62
N GLY A 574 -10.57 16.18 -22.27
CA GLY A 574 -10.19 17.54 -22.70
C GLY A 574 -9.22 18.28 -21.77
N GLY A 575 -8.60 17.61 -20.80
CA GLY A 575 -7.52 18.19 -20.00
C GLY A 575 -6.20 18.28 -20.77
N THR A 576 -5.35 19.23 -20.41
CA THR A 576 -4.02 19.41 -21.00
C THR A 576 -2.96 18.72 -20.12
N ILE A 577 -2.11 17.90 -20.74
CA ILE A 577 -1.03 17.16 -20.08
C ILE A 577 0.30 17.59 -20.70
N SER A 578 1.29 17.96 -19.87
CA SER A 578 2.60 18.39 -20.33
C SER A 578 3.72 17.85 -19.45
N THR A 579 4.76 17.28 -20.06
CA THR A 579 5.98 16.82 -19.36
C THR A 579 7.20 17.33 -20.10
N SER A 580 8.29 17.68 -19.37
CA SER A 580 9.54 18.14 -19.99
C SER A 580 10.76 17.31 -19.62
N GLY A 581 10.70 16.45 -18.61
CA GLY A 581 11.83 15.60 -18.19
C GLY A 581 12.03 14.34 -19.02
N GLY A 582 13.24 13.79 -18.98
CA GLY A 582 13.55 12.49 -19.59
C GLY A 582 12.76 11.35 -18.92
N HIS A 583 12.31 10.36 -19.70
CA HIS A 583 11.48 9.25 -19.23
C HIS A 583 10.18 9.68 -18.51
N SER A 584 9.71 10.91 -18.75
CA SER A 584 8.52 11.49 -18.15
C SER A 584 7.34 11.38 -19.12
N TYR A 585 6.58 10.28 -18.97
CA TYR A 585 5.45 9.99 -19.86
C TYR A 585 4.30 10.98 -19.65
N GLY A 586 3.55 11.28 -20.71
CA GLY A 586 2.31 12.02 -20.56
C GLY A 586 1.28 11.19 -19.77
N ILE A 587 0.98 9.98 -20.25
CA ILE A 587 0.09 9.02 -19.61
C ILE A 587 0.76 7.64 -19.60
N LEU A 588 0.88 7.04 -18.42
CA LEU A 588 1.31 5.66 -18.21
C LEU A 588 0.19 4.87 -17.52
N VAL A 589 -0.32 3.85 -18.18
CA VAL A 589 -1.35 2.96 -17.63
C VAL A 589 -0.91 1.52 -17.74
N GLN A 590 -0.84 0.82 -16.60
CA GLN A 590 -0.38 -0.57 -16.56
C GLN A 590 -1.31 -1.46 -15.73
N SER A 591 -1.63 -2.62 -16.30
CA SER A 591 -2.20 -3.75 -15.55
C SER A 591 -1.23 -4.92 -15.62
N ILE A 592 -0.86 -5.46 -14.46
CA ILE A 592 0.16 -6.50 -14.35
C ILE A 592 -0.37 -7.64 -13.47
N GLY A 593 -0.34 -8.87 -13.99
CA GLY A 593 -0.59 -10.09 -13.19
C GLY A 593 0.60 -10.43 -12.29
N GLY A 594 0.33 -10.95 -11.11
CA GLY A 594 1.37 -11.45 -10.19
C GLY A 594 2.06 -12.72 -10.73
N SER A 595 3.32 -12.92 -10.42
CA SER A 595 4.03 -14.16 -10.78
C SER A 595 3.56 -15.34 -9.93
N GLY A 596 3.55 -16.54 -10.49
CA GLY A 596 3.42 -17.77 -9.71
C GLY A 596 4.64 -18.00 -8.81
N GLY A 597 4.43 -18.63 -7.66
CA GLY A 597 5.47 -19.04 -6.72
C GLY A 597 6.24 -20.28 -7.22
N THR A 598 7.44 -20.48 -6.72
CA THR A 598 8.25 -21.66 -7.04
C THR A 598 7.79 -22.87 -6.25
N GLY A 599 7.84 -24.06 -6.84
CA GLY A 599 7.68 -25.33 -6.12
C GLY A 599 8.89 -25.67 -5.27
N GLY A 600 8.67 -26.37 -4.16
CA GLY A 600 9.70 -26.82 -3.23
C GLY A 600 10.53 -28.00 -3.76
N ILE A 601 11.67 -28.25 -3.17
CA ILE A 601 12.61 -29.34 -3.49
C ILE A 601 12.29 -30.57 -2.63
N ALA A 602 12.28 -31.78 -3.24
CA ALA A 602 12.18 -33.03 -2.52
C ALA A 602 13.51 -33.81 -2.54
N GLU A 603 14.06 -34.10 -1.38
CA GLU A 603 15.28 -34.91 -1.25
C GLU A 603 15.09 -36.03 -0.24
N GLY A 604 15.34 -37.29 -0.69
CA GLY A 604 15.19 -38.44 0.18
C GLY A 604 15.79 -39.73 -0.45
N LEU A 605 15.39 -40.87 0.10
CA LEU A 605 16.00 -42.15 -0.32
C LEU A 605 15.16 -42.91 -1.34
N THR A 606 13.83 -42.85 -1.31
CA THR A 606 13.00 -43.73 -2.11
C THR A 606 12.26 -43.05 -3.26
N LEU A 607 11.02 -42.62 -3.06
CA LEU A 607 10.20 -41.92 -4.05
C LEU A 607 10.08 -40.45 -3.69
N GLU A 608 10.64 -39.59 -4.52
CA GLU A 608 10.62 -38.14 -4.30
C GLU A 608 9.89 -37.44 -5.43
N LEU A 609 8.98 -36.52 -5.03
CA LEU A 609 8.20 -35.69 -5.94
C LEU A 609 8.55 -34.22 -5.71
N GLY A 610 9.17 -33.55 -6.66
CA GLY A 610 9.38 -32.09 -6.63
C GLY A 610 8.05 -31.36 -6.72
N GLY A 611 7.93 -30.22 -6.03
CA GLY A 611 6.74 -29.39 -6.06
C GLY A 611 6.52 -28.74 -7.42
N ASP A 612 5.26 -28.56 -7.81
CA ASP A 612 4.90 -27.84 -9.04
C ASP A 612 5.07 -26.34 -8.84
N GLY A 613 5.42 -25.62 -9.91
CA GLY A 613 5.38 -24.15 -9.93
C GLY A 613 3.95 -23.63 -9.97
N GLY A 614 3.68 -22.52 -9.28
CA GLY A 614 2.38 -21.85 -9.30
C GLY A 614 2.08 -21.20 -10.65
N GLU A 615 0.83 -21.04 -11.00
CA GLU A 615 0.42 -20.31 -12.21
C GLU A 615 0.60 -18.80 -12.04
N GLY A 616 0.95 -18.10 -13.11
CA GLY A 616 0.94 -16.64 -13.14
C GLY A 616 -0.47 -16.06 -13.10
N GLY A 617 -0.64 -14.85 -12.54
CA GLY A 617 -1.91 -14.14 -12.56
C GLY A 617 -2.20 -13.55 -13.95
N SER A 618 -3.48 -13.40 -14.29
CA SER A 618 -3.91 -12.66 -15.47
C SER A 618 -3.74 -11.14 -15.25
N ALA A 619 -3.53 -10.37 -16.30
CA ALA A 619 -3.68 -8.93 -16.24
C ALA A 619 -5.08 -8.49 -16.70
N GLY A 620 -5.54 -7.36 -16.19
CA GLY A 620 -6.73 -6.67 -16.67
C GLY A 620 -6.43 -5.77 -17.88
N ALA A 621 -7.42 -5.07 -18.38
CA ALA A 621 -7.20 -4.13 -19.48
C ALA A 621 -6.46 -2.86 -19.03
N ALA A 622 -5.57 -2.36 -19.89
CA ALA A 622 -4.98 -1.03 -19.81
C ALA A 622 -5.63 -0.13 -20.86
N SER A 623 -6.49 0.82 -20.44
CA SER A 623 -7.31 1.59 -21.36
C SER A 623 -7.12 3.10 -21.18
N VAL A 624 -6.91 3.78 -22.30
CA VAL A 624 -6.76 5.24 -22.35
C VAL A 624 -7.79 5.83 -23.33
N GLN A 625 -8.65 6.71 -22.84
CA GLN A 625 -9.46 7.60 -23.65
C GLN A 625 -8.89 9.02 -23.54
N ASN A 626 -8.51 9.62 -24.65
CA ASN A 626 -7.91 10.94 -24.66
C ASN A 626 -8.56 11.86 -25.68
N THR A 627 -9.16 12.95 -25.21
CA THR A 627 -9.63 14.04 -26.07
C THR A 627 -8.85 15.35 -25.85
N GLY A 628 -7.96 15.37 -24.85
CA GLY A 628 -7.12 16.50 -24.49
C GLY A 628 -5.78 16.53 -25.22
N ALA A 629 -5.06 17.64 -25.08
CA ALA A 629 -3.73 17.79 -25.64
C ALA A 629 -2.66 17.16 -24.71
N ILE A 630 -1.71 16.44 -25.29
CA ILE A 630 -0.57 15.86 -24.60
C ILE A 630 0.72 16.34 -25.25
N THR A 631 1.63 16.89 -24.46
CA THR A 631 2.96 17.32 -24.93
C THR A 631 4.04 16.72 -24.02
N THR A 632 5.06 16.08 -24.63
CA THR A 632 6.23 15.57 -23.91
C THR A 632 7.50 15.99 -24.65
N ASP A 633 8.51 16.52 -23.94
CA ASP A 633 9.72 17.04 -24.58
C ASP A 633 10.99 16.24 -24.23
N GLY A 634 10.95 15.36 -23.24
CA GLY A 634 12.11 14.62 -22.74
C GLY A 634 12.49 13.41 -23.59
N TYR A 635 13.76 12.95 -23.44
CA TYR A 635 14.22 11.69 -23.99
C TYR A 635 13.36 10.51 -23.52
N SER A 636 12.94 9.64 -24.46
CA SER A 636 12.08 8.47 -24.16
C SER A 636 10.80 8.82 -23.38
N ALA A 637 10.34 10.08 -23.45
CA ALA A 637 9.12 10.55 -22.82
C ALA A 637 7.93 10.32 -23.77
N HIS A 638 7.31 9.14 -23.71
CA HIS A 638 6.18 8.81 -24.58
C HIS A 638 4.95 9.66 -24.27
N GLY A 639 4.14 9.96 -25.28
CA GLY A 639 2.87 10.66 -25.08
C GLY A 639 1.89 9.80 -24.26
N ILE A 640 1.60 8.58 -24.73
CA ILE A 640 0.75 7.59 -24.07
C ILE A 640 1.43 6.24 -24.08
N LEU A 641 1.52 5.58 -22.91
CA LEU A 641 1.94 4.20 -22.77
C LEU A 641 0.85 3.39 -22.07
N ALA A 642 0.21 2.46 -22.76
CA ALA A 642 -0.78 1.53 -22.22
C ALA A 642 -0.25 0.11 -22.30
N GLN A 643 -0.10 -0.57 -21.13
CA GLN A 643 0.46 -1.92 -21.08
C GLN A 643 -0.41 -2.86 -20.23
N SER A 644 -0.70 -4.01 -20.79
CA SER A 644 -1.26 -5.14 -20.03
C SER A 644 -0.29 -6.31 -20.11
N ILE A 645 0.18 -6.78 -18.93
CA ILE A 645 1.25 -7.76 -18.83
C ILE A 645 0.81 -8.87 -17.87
N SER A 646 0.63 -10.11 -18.36
CA SER A 646 0.31 -11.21 -17.47
C SER A 646 1.51 -11.68 -16.65
N GLY A 647 1.25 -12.26 -15.50
CA GLY A 647 2.27 -12.85 -14.63
C GLY A 647 2.93 -14.08 -15.27
N GLY A 648 4.20 -14.29 -14.99
CA GLY A 648 4.90 -15.51 -15.36
C GLY A 648 4.55 -16.67 -14.45
N GLY A 649 4.57 -17.91 -14.97
CA GLY A 649 4.48 -19.11 -14.16
C GLY A 649 5.72 -19.33 -13.29
N GLY A 650 5.56 -19.91 -12.12
CA GLY A 650 6.63 -20.26 -11.19
C GLY A 650 7.45 -21.45 -11.68
N ALA A 651 8.73 -21.49 -11.32
CA ALA A 651 9.56 -22.66 -11.59
C ALA A 651 9.17 -23.84 -10.67
N ALA A 652 9.32 -25.05 -11.13
CA ALA A 652 9.09 -26.24 -10.32
C ALA A 652 10.32 -26.62 -9.49
N GLY A 653 10.09 -27.34 -8.42
CA GLY A 653 11.10 -27.93 -7.56
C GLY A 653 11.74 -29.18 -8.16
N THR A 654 12.96 -29.45 -7.73
CA THR A 654 13.71 -30.67 -8.11
C THR A 654 13.41 -31.83 -7.17
N ALA A 655 13.64 -33.08 -7.65
CA ALA A 655 13.51 -34.27 -6.83
C ALA A 655 14.82 -35.06 -6.83
N GLY A 656 15.19 -35.68 -5.69
CA GLY A 656 16.39 -36.51 -5.54
C GLY A 656 16.12 -37.73 -4.67
N GLY A 657 16.19 -38.96 -5.25
CA GLY A 657 15.99 -40.26 -4.58
C GLY A 657 16.20 -41.43 -5.51
N ILE A 658 15.86 -42.64 -5.09
CA ILE A 658 15.96 -43.83 -5.98
C ILE A 658 15.00 -43.67 -7.17
N LEU A 659 13.75 -43.30 -6.90
CA LEU A 659 12.76 -42.91 -7.90
C LEU A 659 12.45 -41.43 -7.68
N SER A 660 12.72 -40.61 -8.66
CA SER A 660 12.56 -39.18 -8.56
C SER A 660 11.77 -38.59 -9.71
N ILE A 661 10.78 -37.75 -9.41
CA ILE A 661 9.97 -37.04 -10.40
C ILE A 661 10.05 -35.56 -10.10
N GLY A 662 10.63 -34.77 -11.00
CA GLY A 662 10.65 -33.32 -10.91
C GLY A 662 9.24 -32.72 -11.09
N GLY A 663 8.93 -31.64 -10.39
CA GLY A 663 7.66 -30.96 -10.52
C GLY A 663 7.46 -30.29 -11.87
N THR A 664 6.24 -29.96 -12.22
CA THR A 664 5.89 -29.22 -13.46
C THR A 664 5.99 -27.72 -13.27
N GLY A 665 6.54 -26.99 -14.23
CA GLY A 665 6.55 -25.53 -14.23
C GLY A 665 5.14 -24.95 -14.33
N GLY A 666 4.87 -23.87 -13.63
CA GLY A 666 3.60 -23.17 -13.67
C GLY A 666 3.32 -22.55 -15.04
N ASN A 667 2.08 -22.50 -15.46
CA ASN A 667 1.69 -21.80 -16.67
C ASN A 667 1.65 -20.30 -16.43
N ALA A 668 2.01 -19.51 -17.44
CA ALA A 668 1.62 -18.09 -17.46
C ALA A 668 0.17 -17.97 -17.94
N ASN A 669 -0.43 -16.85 -17.62
CA ASN A 669 -1.84 -16.59 -17.91
C ASN A 669 -2.00 -15.55 -19.04
N TYR A 670 -3.22 -15.07 -19.27
CA TYR A 670 -3.55 -14.12 -20.33
C TYR A 670 -3.21 -12.69 -19.90
N ALA A 671 -2.60 -11.90 -20.79
CA ALA A 671 -2.63 -10.45 -20.70
C ALA A 671 -4.06 -9.94 -21.00
N GLY A 672 -4.40 -8.78 -20.48
CA GLY A 672 -5.62 -8.06 -20.88
C GLY A 672 -5.38 -7.20 -22.13
N ASN A 673 -6.41 -6.50 -22.58
CA ASN A 673 -6.29 -5.61 -23.72
C ASN A 673 -5.49 -4.35 -23.37
N ALA A 674 -4.68 -3.88 -24.32
CA ALA A 674 -4.08 -2.55 -24.29
C ALA A 674 -4.79 -1.66 -25.34
N GLU A 675 -5.59 -0.71 -24.86
CA GLU A 675 -6.50 0.05 -25.72
C GLU A 675 -6.26 1.55 -25.55
N VAL A 676 -6.04 2.24 -26.66
CA VAL A 676 -5.91 3.70 -26.69
C VAL A 676 -6.88 4.27 -27.71
N GLN A 677 -7.80 5.10 -27.25
CA GLN A 677 -8.67 5.92 -28.11
C GLN A 677 -8.25 7.38 -27.95
N SER A 678 -7.88 8.05 -29.02
CA SER A 678 -7.45 9.44 -28.95
C SER A 678 -8.06 10.29 -30.07
N SER A 679 -8.65 11.41 -29.68
CA SER A 679 -9.02 12.50 -30.58
C SER A 679 -8.24 13.79 -30.26
N GLY A 680 -7.45 13.81 -29.22
CA GLY A 680 -6.59 14.91 -28.82
C GLY A 680 -5.30 15.01 -29.64
N ALA A 681 -4.67 16.17 -29.59
CA ALA A 681 -3.35 16.36 -30.18
C ALA A 681 -2.25 15.79 -29.25
N ILE A 682 -1.37 14.98 -29.82
CA ILE A 682 -0.21 14.42 -29.09
C ILE A 682 1.06 14.91 -29.78
N SER A 683 1.97 15.53 -29.02
CA SER A 683 3.26 16.02 -29.50
C SER A 683 4.39 15.49 -28.61
N THR A 684 5.38 14.80 -29.21
CA THR A 684 6.59 14.38 -28.51
C THR A 684 7.81 15.04 -29.15
N GLY A 685 8.69 15.62 -28.31
CA GLY A 685 9.87 16.35 -28.74
C GLY A 685 11.19 15.57 -28.63
N GLY A 686 11.28 14.62 -27.69
CA GLY A 686 12.50 13.90 -27.37
C GLY A 686 12.83 12.72 -28.29
N ASP A 687 14.10 12.33 -28.33
CA ASP A 687 14.53 11.12 -29.04
C ASP A 687 13.93 9.88 -28.35
N ALA A 688 13.64 8.85 -29.12
CA ALA A 688 12.95 7.63 -28.73
C ALA A 688 11.59 7.86 -28.03
N ALA A 689 11.01 9.06 -28.13
CA ALA A 689 9.73 9.42 -27.55
C ALA A 689 8.56 9.08 -28.48
N ILE A 690 7.90 7.97 -28.23
CA ILE A 690 6.79 7.45 -29.05
C ILE A 690 5.52 8.24 -28.73
N GLY A 691 4.71 8.59 -29.76
CA GLY A 691 3.44 9.27 -29.57
C GLY A 691 2.45 8.42 -28.76
N ILE A 692 2.15 7.19 -29.24
CA ILE A 692 1.31 6.20 -28.55
C ILE A 692 1.97 4.84 -28.62
N LEU A 693 2.15 4.19 -27.45
CA LEU A 693 2.62 2.81 -27.32
C LEU A 693 1.56 1.97 -26.59
N ALA A 694 0.95 1.00 -27.28
CA ALA A 694 -0.02 0.07 -26.71
C ALA A 694 0.54 -1.36 -26.77
N GLN A 695 0.62 -2.03 -25.62
CA GLN A 695 1.25 -3.36 -25.54
C GLN A 695 0.43 -4.35 -24.70
N SER A 696 0.11 -5.48 -25.28
CA SER A 696 -0.45 -6.64 -24.57
C SER A 696 0.58 -7.77 -24.58
N ILE A 697 1.09 -8.16 -23.38
CA ILE A 697 2.26 -9.02 -23.25
C ILE A 697 1.94 -10.22 -22.36
N GLY A 698 2.00 -11.43 -22.94
CA GLY A 698 1.90 -12.70 -22.21
C GLY A 698 3.15 -12.96 -21.37
N GLY A 699 3.00 -13.46 -20.17
CA GLY A 699 4.09 -13.86 -19.27
C GLY A 699 4.80 -15.15 -19.73
N GLY A 700 6.03 -15.39 -19.29
CA GLY A 700 6.75 -16.63 -19.57
C GLY A 700 6.25 -17.80 -18.72
N GLY A 701 6.17 -19.01 -19.25
CA GLY A 701 5.93 -20.23 -18.48
C GLY A 701 7.13 -20.59 -17.59
N GLY A 702 6.88 -21.20 -16.44
CA GLY A 702 7.90 -21.66 -15.50
C GLY A 702 8.68 -22.88 -16.00
N SER A 703 9.92 -23.05 -15.56
CA SER A 703 10.71 -24.23 -15.89
C SER A 703 10.29 -25.46 -15.08
N GLY A 704 10.30 -26.63 -15.67
CA GLY A 704 10.13 -27.91 -14.99
C GLY A 704 11.31 -28.25 -14.08
N GLY A 705 11.03 -28.94 -13.00
CA GLY A 705 12.01 -29.43 -12.02
C GLY A 705 12.87 -30.56 -12.52
N GLY A 706 14.15 -30.59 -12.14
CA GLY A 706 15.07 -31.69 -12.45
C GLY A 706 14.80 -32.90 -11.55
N ALA A 707 15.30 -34.06 -11.97
CA ALA A 707 15.28 -35.31 -11.19
C ALA A 707 16.65 -35.95 -11.11
N LYS A 708 17.01 -36.52 -9.94
CA LYS A 708 18.29 -37.22 -9.69
C LYS A 708 18.01 -38.59 -9.06
N GLY A 709 18.57 -39.65 -9.58
CA GLY A 709 18.38 -40.98 -9.02
C GLY A 709 18.66 -42.13 -9.96
N ILE A 710 18.08 -43.31 -9.68
CA ILE A 710 18.20 -44.52 -10.51
C ILE A 710 17.09 -44.56 -11.57
N ALA A 711 15.86 -44.24 -11.21
CA ALA A 711 14.77 -44.04 -12.15
C ALA A 711 14.26 -42.59 -11.98
N THR A 712 14.44 -41.81 -13.02
CA THR A 712 14.25 -40.37 -12.95
C THR A 712 13.36 -39.86 -14.07
N VAL A 713 12.43 -38.95 -13.72
CA VAL A 713 11.58 -38.26 -14.69
C VAL A 713 11.68 -36.76 -14.41
N GLY A 714 12.21 -35.97 -15.34
CA GLY A 714 12.20 -34.52 -15.26
C GLY A 714 10.79 -33.98 -15.47
N GLY A 715 10.44 -32.92 -14.75
CA GLY A 715 9.16 -32.24 -14.89
C GLY A 715 9.02 -31.47 -16.21
N SER A 716 7.82 -31.30 -16.70
CA SER A 716 7.58 -30.46 -17.89
C SER A 716 7.65 -28.97 -17.54
N GLY A 717 8.02 -28.14 -18.50
CA GLY A 717 7.89 -26.67 -18.38
C GLY A 717 6.42 -26.25 -18.44
N GLY A 718 6.13 -25.03 -17.95
CA GLY A 718 4.82 -24.40 -18.04
C GLY A 718 4.59 -23.69 -19.38
N ALA A 719 3.36 -23.59 -19.83
CA ALA A 719 3.01 -22.86 -21.05
C ALA A 719 3.22 -21.35 -20.92
N GLY A 720 3.65 -20.70 -21.99
CA GLY A 720 3.71 -19.25 -22.09
C GLY A 720 2.32 -18.63 -22.17
N GLY A 721 2.17 -17.44 -21.61
CA GLY A 721 0.94 -16.68 -21.60
C GLY A 721 0.63 -16.06 -22.96
N TYR A 722 -0.64 -15.77 -23.18
CA TYR A 722 -1.09 -15.16 -24.43
C TYR A 722 -1.15 -13.65 -24.31
N GLY A 723 -0.65 -12.90 -25.33
CA GLY A 723 -1.04 -11.52 -25.57
C GLY A 723 -2.47 -11.48 -26.12
N THR A 724 -3.24 -10.47 -25.71
CA THR A 724 -4.57 -10.21 -26.26
C THR A 724 -4.54 -9.04 -27.26
N TYR A 725 -5.59 -8.22 -27.31
CA TYR A 725 -5.65 -7.12 -28.26
C TYR A 725 -4.74 -5.96 -27.84
N ALA A 726 -3.99 -5.42 -28.82
CA ALA A 726 -3.37 -4.11 -28.72
C ALA A 726 -3.98 -3.20 -29.79
N SER A 727 -4.74 -2.19 -29.38
CA SER A 727 -5.53 -1.38 -30.32
C SER A 727 -5.36 0.11 -30.08
N VAL A 728 -5.24 0.85 -31.17
CA VAL A 728 -5.17 2.31 -31.17
C VAL A 728 -6.18 2.85 -32.15
N TRP A 729 -7.16 3.63 -31.67
CA TRP A 729 -8.15 4.34 -32.48
C TRP A 729 -7.89 5.85 -32.44
N LEU A 730 -7.63 6.43 -33.61
CA LEU A 730 -7.51 7.87 -33.76
C LEU A 730 -8.81 8.44 -34.32
N ASN A 731 -9.53 9.20 -33.52
CA ASN A 731 -10.80 9.79 -33.86
C ASN A 731 -10.63 11.29 -34.16
N GLY A 732 -9.85 11.64 -35.18
CA GLY A 732 -9.64 13.02 -35.64
C GLY A 732 -8.48 13.79 -34.95
N GLY A 733 -7.75 13.22 -34.03
CA GLY A 733 -6.57 13.82 -33.38
C GLY A 733 -5.33 13.87 -34.30
N SER A 734 -4.29 14.55 -33.85
CA SER A 734 -3.01 14.59 -34.53
C SER A 734 -1.88 14.05 -33.65
N ILE A 735 -0.90 13.35 -34.25
CA ILE A 735 0.31 12.92 -33.57
C ILE A 735 1.51 13.52 -34.27
N ALA A 736 2.36 14.23 -33.55
CA ALA A 736 3.61 14.81 -34.07
C ALA A 736 4.77 14.37 -33.20
N THR A 737 5.70 13.61 -33.77
CA THR A 737 6.95 13.20 -33.10
C THR A 737 8.13 13.90 -33.81
N ARG A 738 9.11 14.40 -33.05
CA ARG A 738 10.24 15.17 -33.61
C ARG A 738 11.60 14.56 -33.34
N GLY A 739 11.74 13.67 -32.37
CA GLY A 739 13.01 13.04 -31.99
C GLY A 739 13.45 11.92 -32.95
N GLU A 740 14.71 11.55 -32.88
CA GLU A 740 15.23 10.36 -33.58
C GLU A 740 14.58 9.09 -32.98
N MET A 741 14.28 8.10 -33.80
CA MET A 741 13.57 6.86 -33.42
C MET A 741 12.23 7.08 -32.69
N ALA A 742 11.62 8.24 -32.82
CA ALA A 742 10.36 8.59 -32.24
C ALA A 742 9.20 8.20 -33.16
N HIS A 743 8.62 7.04 -32.92
CA HIS A 743 7.48 6.54 -33.71
C HIS A 743 6.18 7.28 -33.34
N GLY A 744 5.32 7.52 -34.32
CA GLY A 744 4.00 8.11 -34.08
C GLY A 744 3.13 7.17 -33.24
N ILE A 745 2.95 5.92 -33.70
CA ILE A 745 2.18 4.87 -33.04
C ILE A 745 2.93 3.56 -33.10
N MET A 746 2.95 2.85 -31.97
CA MET A 746 3.39 1.46 -31.90
C MET A 746 2.36 0.65 -31.10
N ALA A 747 1.83 -0.41 -31.73
CA ALA A 747 0.93 -1.33 -31.09
C ALA A 747 1.50 -2.74 -31.19
N GLN A 748 1.56 -3.48 -30.07
CA GLN A 748 2.19 -4.77 -30.01
C GLN A 748 1.38 -5.75 -29.15
N SER A 749 1.16 -6.95 -29.69
CA SER A 749 0.66 -8.07 -28.92
C SER A 749 1.70 -9.20 -28.96
N ILE A 750 2.22 -9.55 -27.79
CA ILE A 750 3.37 -10.45 -27.64
C ILE A 750 2.97 -11.64 -26.79
N GLY A 751 3.14 -12.85 -27.31
CA GLY A 751 3.01 -14.09 -26.54
C GLY A 751 4.27 -14.33 -25.70
N GLY A 752 4.10 -14.88 -24.50
CA GLY A 752 5.20 -15.27 -23.62
C GLY A 752 5.94 -16.52 -24.08
N GLY A 753 7.20 -16.66 -23.67
CA GLY A 753 7.97 -17.89 -23.91
C GLY A 753 7.43 -19.07 -23.09
N GLY A 754 7.48 -20.30 -23.63
CA GLY A 754 7.23 -21.51 -22.85
C GLY A 754 8.42 -21.84 -21.93
N GLY A 755 8.15 -22.59 -20.87
CA GLY A 755 9.16 -23.06 -19.91
C GLY A 755 10.00 -24.22 -20.44
N ASN A 756 11.22 -24.33 -19.92
CA ASN A 756 12.09 -25.45 -20.20
C ASN A 756 11.66 -26.70 -19.45
N GLY A 757 11.86 -27.89 -20.04
CA GLY A 757 11.74 -29.17 -19.31
C GLY A 757 12.86 -29.35 -18.29
N GLY A 758 12.59 -30.12 -17.24
CA GLY A 758 13.56 -30.47 -16.20
C GLY A 758 14.65 -31.40 -16.70
N SER A 759 15.86 -31.20 -16.21
CA SER A 759 16.98 -32.09 -16.49
C SER A 759 16.94 -33.36 -15.63
N VAL A 760 17.54 -34.47 -16.10
CA VAL A 760 17.71 -35.66 -15.29
C VAL A 760 19.19 -35.96 -15.09
N ILE A 761 19.53 -36.47 -13.91
CA ILE A 761 20.86 -36.94 -13.54
C ILE A 761 20.72 -38.35 -13.03
N ASP A 762 21.12 -39.32 -13.90
CA ASP A 762 21.06 -40.71 -13.55
C ASP A 762 22.28 -41.13 -12.72
N MET A 763 22.05 -41.73 -11.57
CA MET A 763 23.10 -42.27 -10.69
C MET A 763 23.08 -43.79 -10.78
N SER A 764 23.89 -44.41 -11.66
CA SER A 764 23.99 -45.84 -11.79
C SER A 764 25.08 -46.42 -10.87
N VAL A 765 24.70 -47.30 -9.97
CA VAL A 765 25.63 -48.10 -9.17
C VAL A 765 25.41 -49.59 -9.52
N GLY A 766 25.92 -50.02 -10.67
CA GLY A 766 25.86 -51.39 -11.10
C GLY A 766 24.49 -51.86 -11.60
N ILE A 767 23.50 -51.04 -11.72
CA ILE A 767 22.16 -51.23 -12.28
C ILE A 767 21.95 -50.23 -13.40
N PRO A 768 21.33 -50.61 -14.53
CA PRO A 768 20.99 -49.64 -15.58
C PRO A 768 20.06 -48.54 -15.03
N ALA A 769 20.46 -47.33 -15.13
CA ALA A 769 19.59 -46.19 -14.77
C ALA A 769 18.63 -45.87 -15.93
N LEU A 770 17.42 -45.46 -15.58
CA LEU A 770 16.39 -45.03 -16.54
C LEU A 770 16.03 -43.58 -16.27
N GLY A 771 16.44 -42.69 -17.13
CA GLY A 771 16.09 -41.25 -17.04
C GLY A 771 15.27 -40.80 -18.24
N VAL A 772 14.20 -40.08 -17.97
CA VAL A 772 13.39 -39.38 -18.97
C VAL A 772 13.39 -37.88 -18.65
N GLY A 773 14.03 -37.09 -19.50
CA GLY A 773 14.02 -35.63 -19.36
C GLY A 773 12.61 -35.04 -19.51
N GLY A 774 12.35 -33.98 -18.83
CA GLY A 774 11.09 -33.27 -18.95
C GLY A 774 10.90 -32.59 -20.32
N SER A 775 9.66 -32.41 -20.73
CA SER A 775 9.33 -31.73 -21.99
C SER A 775 9.30 -30.22 -21.81
N ALA A 776 9.86 -29.49 -22.76
CA ALA A 776 9.59 -28.05 -22.88
C ALA A 776 8.16 -27.82 -23.39
N THR A 777 7.55 -26.74 -23.01
CA THR A 777 6.21 -26.34 -23.48
C THR A 777 6.27 -25.21 -24.50
N GLY A 778 5.18 -25.03 -25.26
CA GLY A 778 5.09 -23.99 -26.26
C GLY A 778 4.98 -22.61 -25.64
N GLY A 779 5.46 -21.59 -26.32
CA GLY A 779 5.16 -20.20 -26.03
C GLY A 779 3.70 -19.87 -26.31
N GLY A 780 3.20 -18.80 -25.68
CA GLY A 780 1.90 -18.24 -25.99
C GLY A 780 1.92 -17.50 -27.35
N SER A 781 0.77 -17.29 -27.91
CA SER A 781 0.65 -16.49 -29.13
C SER A 781 0.37 -15.02 -28.78
N GLY A 782 0.82 -14.11 -29.61
CA GLY A 782 0.30 -12.74 -29.66
C GLY A 782 -1.14 -12.74 -30.18
N GLY A 783 -1.91 -11.77 -29.72
CA GLY A 783 -3.28 -11.54 -30.18
C GLY A 783 -3.32 -10.53 -31.34
N TRP A 784 -4.49 -9.97 -31.55
CA TRP A 784 -4.73 -9.01 -32.62
C TRP A 784 -4.12 -7.65 -32.35
N VAL A 785 -3.55 -7.04 -33.38
CA VAL A 785 -3.08 -5.65 -33.35
C VAL A 785 -3.88 -4.84 -34.36
N CYS A 786 -4.41 -3.72 -33.90
CA CYS A 786 -5.23 -2.87 -34.73
C CYS A 786 -4.91 -1.40 -34.53
N VAL A 787 -4.63 -0.67 -35.61
CA VAL A 787 -4.47 0.77 -35.60
C VAL A 787 -5.40 1.34 -36.66
N THR A 788 -6.37 2.15 -36.27
CA THR A 788 -7.34 2.75 -37.16
C THR A 788 -7.40 4.26 -37.05
N ASN A 789 -7.77 4.91 -38.15
CA ASN A 789 -8.11 6.31 -38.21
C ASN A 789 -9.55 6.42 -38.79
N GLU A 790 -10.39 7.32 -38.27
CA GLU A 790 -11.77 7.52 -38.73
C GLU A 790 -11.94 7.61 -40.26
N ASN A 791 -10.92 8.09 -40.96
CA ASN A 791 -10.95 8.22 -42.44
C ASN A 791 -10.71 6.90 -43.15
N SER A 792 -10.31 5.81 -42.47
CA SER A 792 -9.95 4.55 -43.15
C SER A 792 -11.07 3.50 -43.20
N GLY A 793 -12.19 3.75 -42.51
CA GLY A 793 -13.33 2.81 -42.48
C GLY A 793 -13.02 1.42 -41.91
N GLY A 794 -11.84 1.25 -41.30
CA GLY A 794 -11.41 -0.02 -40.69
C GLY A 794 -12.10 -0.25 -39.33
N ASP A 795 -12.84 -1.34 -39.25
CA ASP A 795 -13.43 -1.80 -37.98
C ASP A 795 -12.51 -2.90 -37.36
N CYS A 796 -11.88 -2.58 -36.24
CA CYS A 796 -11.09 -3.55 -35.49
C CYS A 796 -11.92 -4.69 -34.89
N SER A 797 -13.24 -4.58 -34.87
CA SER A 797 -14.12 -5.57 -34.25
C SER A 797 -14.32 -6.83 -35.07
N THR A 798 -14.04 -6.81 -36.37
CA THR A 798 -14.39 -7.89 -37.27
C THR A 798 -13.22 -8.61 -37.95
N GLY A 799 -11.98 -8.20 -37.71
CA GLY A 799 -10.79 -8.84 -38.30
C GLY A 799 -10.73 -8.80 -39.83
N SER A 800 -11.58 -7.98 -40.52
CA SER A 800 -11.71 -7.96 -41.97
C SER A 800 -11.20 -6.68 -42.66
N GLY A 801 -10.67 -5.71 -41.95
CA GLY A 801 -10.10 -4.48 -42.51
C GLY A 801 -8.58 -4.57 -42.68
N ALA A 802 -8.06 -4.20 -43.85
CA ALA A 802 -6.61 -4.15 -44.02
C ALA A 802 -6.00 -3.05 -43.12
N PRO A 803 -5.04 -3.37 -42.22
CA PRO A 803 -4.45 -2.37 -41.33
C PRO A 803 -3.58 -1.40 -42.13
N GLN A 804 -3.77 -0.12 -41.87
CA GLN A 804 -2.95 0.97 -42.46
C GLN A 804 -1.93 1.47 -41.42
N ALA A 805 -1.21 0.60 -40.71
CA ALA A 805 -0.08 1.00 -39.86
C ALA A 805 0.78 -0.20 -39.50
N VAL A 806 2.04 0.05 -39.16
CA VAL A 806 2.97 -1.00 -38.74
C VAL A 806 2.46 -1.69 -37.45
N ALA A 807 1.85 -2.86 -37.64
CA ALA A 807 1.43 -3.73 -36.54
C ALA A 807 2.46 -4.86 -36.44
N ILE A 808 3.02 -5.07 -35.22
CA ILE A 808 3.94 -6.18 -34.96
C ILE A 808 3.28 -7.10 -33.96
N ALA A 809 2.87 -8.30 -34.44
CA ALA A 809 2.51 -9.41 -33.57
C ALA A 809 3.71 -10.35 -33.50
N THR A 810 4.26 -10.61 -32.31
CA THR A 810 5.36 -11.54 -32.14
C THR A 810 4.90 -12.72 -31.30
N ALA A 811 5.17 -13.95 -31.77
CA ALA A 811 5.02 -15.16 -30.95
C ALA A 811 6.23 -15.30 -30.04
N GLY A 812 6.04 -15.76 -28.81
CA GLY A 812 7.12 -16.04 -27.87
C GLY A 812 8.07 -17.13 -28.42
N ALA A 813 9.35 -17.02 -28.13
CA ALA A 813 10.35 -17.99 -28.52
C ALA A 813 10.21 -19.30 -27.70
N GLY A 814 9.35 -20.14 -28.14
CA GLY A 814 9.21 -21.53 -27.68
C GLY A 814 8.72 -22.35 -28.83
N ALA A 815 9.34 -23.50 -29.09
CA ALA A 815 9.20 -24.31 -30.29
C ALA A 815 7.79 -24.29 -30.89
N ALA A 816 7.55 -23.35 -31.76
CA ALA A 816 6.32 -23.23 -32.46
C ALA A 816 6.34 -24.09 -33.70
N ARG A 817 5.40 -24.98 -33.78
CA ARG A 817 4.82 -25.30 -35.09
C ARG A 817 3.34 -25.09 -34.99
N ALA A 818 2.87 -24.29 -35.92
CA ALA A 818 1.49 -24.13 -36.33
C ALA A 818 0.70 -23.01 -35.62
N ALA A 819 0.61 -21.97 -36.28
CA ALA A 819 -0.54 -21.17 -36.67
C ALA A 819 -0.06 -19.83 -37.14
N ASP A 820 0.89 -19.82 -38.00
CA ASP A 820 1.24 -18.64 -38.73
C ASP A 820 0.65 -18.77 -40.12
N ARG A 821 -0.44 -18.12 -40.38
CA ARG A 821 -0.93 -17.93 -41.74
C ARG A 821 -1.53 -16.55 -42.05
N ASP A 822 -1.68 -15.66 -41.10
CA ASP A 822 -2.33 -14.38 -41.48
C ASP A 822 -1.61 -13.12 -40.94
N ALA A 823 -0.31 -13.16 -40.71
CA ALA A 823 0.48 -11.98 -40.37
C ALA A 823 1.56 -11.70 -41.43
N ASP A 824 1.16 -11.75 -42.71
CA ASP A 824 1.95 -11.18 -43.80
C ASP A 824 1.42 -9.80 -44.15
N VAL A 825 1.85 -8.82 -43.39
CA VAL A 825 1.70 -7.44 -43.77
C VAL A 825 3.03 -6.97 -44.33
N GLY A 826 3.15 -7.09 -45.62
CA GLY A 826 4.29 -6.58 -46.37
C GLY A 826 4.53 -5.11 -46.09
N ALA A 827 5.77 -4.80 -45.79
CA ALA A 827 6.27 -3.45 -45.77
C ALA A 827 6.31 -2.94 -47.22
N ASP A 828 5.64 -1.83 -47.48
CA ASP A 828 6.00 -0.83 -48.48
C ASP A 828 5.96 0.55 -47.86
#